data_00728663cbf67123a303496a4bbe968e
#
_entry.id   00728663cbf67123a303496a4bbe968e
#
_cell.length_a   1.000
_cell.length_b   1.000
_cell.length_c   1.000
_cell.angle_alpha   90.00
_cell.angle_beta   90.00
_cell.angle_gamma   90.00
#
_symmetry.space_group_name_H-M   'P 1'
#
loop_
_entity.id
_entity.type
_entity.pdbx_description
1 polymer ?
#
loop_
_entity_poly.entity_id
_entity_poly.type
_entity_poly.pdbx_seq_one_letter_code
_entity_poly.pdbx_strand_id
1 'polypeptide(L)'
;MEYIQETILSLKGINKLNSIFYVLILIFYQENNFEEYQKLVNKDYSEVEFNNLVKEDKSLISQKFYYYRNFCEDRLSIPNFNIYGYSVNLIPEISCFCLNSALLSYGGLNKINDERILKIETSELNKWLDENDGRKKILILHHPFEHLSEYAQKELNSMLRSGIDIIISGHIHDQNLENSYISQEAKYIKCSSPQLFSDKTDLNGYSILHFEDSNLLKIEYRQWSKRQRKFMSGQEFSGTENGIFEFKKVGYSKDDFILEKLKLEFLRAMKTYSVTPEWADRILTTCPPNAISKDNEIKLDYLDVINKKDNYQIIAAPQFGLTCYARYLALKAWEVKNEIWFYVDCSSWRLSKVEVDIEDFAKEYQIDIQDIKCILLDDWRNSIKDSSKILEKIKKILPNIPIIILSNYDDTILIEGLDTEESHIGFKPMYLKELTRKGIRQIVRCINDTNQIADENKLLERLTVDLNDLNIHRTPLNCLQLLLAFQVNFDNRPINRSKVFKFLLRIIFDNPGNLFYGDNLDEDNCSFLLGYFCEYLLRNGKEDFTEKEFIDETTSFGERNYNTSNVLNLLQILKNNQVLVECNGFIRFRFSYWIYFFAAERMKLSEDFANFMFGQKHSIYYPEIIEFYTGTDGAREDAAKMIIHDLNELSAKVHKEIGIRDDINPFSDIKWTLNEKVKGMTQEQLELSVKESKLPDEIKDAVADKDYNSIKPYNQTISDFLEEYDVKNLMNLTKSASRALRNSEFISSNLKEELADGIFKSWKEIVRVLFLLAPILAKNGFGGVGGARFKLADDFPKEYQECLKNIVIVLPFNIMNWYKDDLFSDKLVLLFKKFLIEHESPIIRHILSLLISSSQPKNWHILINNYIGSIGKNSYYLGDLYGNLRGNYSTKYMLPSDLKYTEDLIKSCWIKHKDGIRQPGINSISKVPNDKLPMRKDIDF
;
A
#
# COMPACT_ATOMS: atom_id res chain seq x y z
N MET A 1 38.69 -29.60 9.28
CA MET A 1 38.57 -30.95 9.83
C MET A 1 39.23 -31.08 11.20
N GLU A 2 40.53 -30.76 11.37
CA GLU A 2 41.22 -30.80 12.68
C GLU A 2 40.58 -29.89 13.73
N TYR A 3 40.17 -28.71 13.38
CA TYR A 3 39.50 -27.78 14.32
C TYR A 3 38.13 -28.28 14.82
N ILE A 4 37.38 -28.98 13.95
CA ILE A 4 36.14 -29.63 14.32
C ILE A 4 36.41 -30.83 15.26
N GLN A 5 37.49 -31.57 15.03
CA GLN A 5 37.92 -32.66 15.89
C GLN A 5 38.36 -32.16 17.28
N GLU A 6 39.07 -31.04 17.37
CA GLU A 6 39.47 -30.45 18.66
C GLU A 6 38.26 -29.91 19.44
N THR A 7 37.30 -29.29 18.76
CA THR A 7 36.07 -28.80 19.40
C THR A 7 35.20 -29.94 19.91
N ILE A 8 35.10 -31.05 19.17
CA ILE A 8 34.38 -32.25 19.59
C ILE A 8 35.10 -32.96 20.76
N LEU A 9 36.43 -32.95 20.77
CA LEU A 9 37.23 -33.52 21.85
C LEU A 9 37.18 -32.72 23.16
N SER A 10 37.03 -31.37 23.07
CA SER A 10 36.84 -30.53 24.26
C SER A 10 35.48 -30.65 24.91
N LEU A 11 34.51 -31.18 24.19
CA LEU A 11 33.13 -31.39 24.67
C LEU A 11 32.89 -32.75 25.35
N LYS A 12 33.94 -33.61 25.51
CA LYS A 12 33.82 -34.92 26.20
C LYS A 12 33.36 -34.83 27.65
N GLY A 13 33.28 -33.65 28.25
CA GLY A 13 32.80 -33.43 29.61
C GLY A 13 31.39 -32.89 29.73
N ILE A 14 30.72 -32.58 28.62
CA ILE A 14 29.41 -31.99 28.63
C ILE A 14 28.41 -32.97 28.01
N ASN A 15 27.37 -33.28 28.76
CA ASN A 15 26.28 -34.22 28.50
C ASN A 15 25.92 -34.45 27.00
N LYS A 16 25.49 -35.69 26.68
CA LYS A 16 25.04 -36.21 25.38
C LYS A 16 24.16 -35.25 24.54
N LEU A 17 23.54 -34.23 25.13
CA LEU A 17 22.71 -33.23 24.50
C LEU A 17 23.44 -32.32 23.46
N ASN A 18 24.69 -31.96 23.73
CA ASN A 18 25.46 -31.09 22.84
C ASN A 18 25.93 -31.80 21.56
N SER A 19 25.98 -33.12 21.56
CA SER A 19 26.41 -33.92 20.41
C SER A 19 25.34 -34.00 19.32
N ILE A 20 24.06 -33.78 19.63
CA ILE A 20 22.95 -33.97 18.69
C ILE A 20 22.84 -32.77 17.75
N PHE A 21 23.16 -31.57 18.19
CA PHE A 21 23.13 -30.36 17.36
C PHE A 21 24.23 -30.31 16.28
N TYR A 22 25.31 -31.06 16.41
CA TYR A 22 26.37 -31.13 15.40
C TYR A 22 26.08 -32.08 14.25
N VAL A 23 25.03 -32.86 14.33
CA VAL A 23 24.75 -33.97 13.40
C VAL A 23 24.13 -33.51 12.07
N LEU A 24 23.70 -32.31 11.96
CA LEU A 24 22.90 -31.86 10.81
C LEU A 24 23.70 -31.49 9.53
N ILE A 25 25.04 -31.55 9.47
CA ILE A 25 25.78 -30.89 8.37
C ILE A 25 26.95 -31.71 7.80
N LEU A 26 26.88 -33.00 7.64
CA LEU A 26 27.92 -33.69 6.88
C LEU A 26 27.33 -34.61 5.81
N ILE A 27 27.02 -34.04 4.66
CA ILE A 27 26.78 -34.81 3.43
C ILE A 27 28.15 -35.07 2.79
N PHE A 28 28.66 -36.31 2.88
CA PHE A 28 29.86 -36.74 2.17
C PHE A 28 29.45 -37.38 0.83
N TYR A 29 29.99 -36.87 -0.25
CA TYR A 29 29.82 -37.37 -1.60
C TYR A 29 30.82 -38.49 -1.89
N GLN A 30 30.36 -39.60 -2.52
CA GLN A 30 31.20 -40.53 -3.25
C GLN A 30 31.07 -40.30 -4.75
N GLU A 31 32.16 -39.99 -5.43
CA GLU A 31 32.18 -39.54 -6.83
C GLU A 31 31.67 -40.55 -7.87
N ASN A 32 31.54 -41.82 -7.50
CA ASN A 32 31.38 -42.91 -8.48
C ASN A 32 29.95 -43.17 -8.98
N ASN A 33 28.89 -42.53 -8.42
CA ASN A 33 27.50 -42.77 -8.82
C ASN A 33 26.70 -41.47 -9.05
N PHE A 34 27.40 -40.39 -9.34
CA PHE A 34 26.83 -39.06 -9.44
C PHE A 34 25.78 -38.95 -10.55
N GLU A 35 26.03 -39.50 -11.75
CA GLU A 35 25.09 -39.46 -12.90
C GLU A 35 23.80 -40.25 -12.63
N GLU A 36 23.86 -41.36 -11.96
CA GLU A 36 22.68 -42.18 -11.60
C GLU A 36 21.85 -41.47 -10.52
N TYR A 37 22.51 -40.84 -9.57
CA TYR A 37 21.85 -40.06 -8.52
C TYR A 37 21.20 -38.78 -9.12
N GLN A 38 21.83 -38.11 -10.08
CA GLN A 38 21.25 -36.98 -10.81
C GLN A 38 19.95 -37.35 -11.51
N LYS A 39 19.88 -38.54 -12.12
CA LYS A 39 18.66 -39.03 -12.77
C LYS A 39 17.52 -39.26 -11.79
N LEU A 40 17.86 -39.67 -10.55
CA LEU A 40 16.92 -39.86 -9.48
C LEU A 40 16.35 -38.52 -8.94
N VAL A 41 17.18 -37.50 -8.76
CA VAL A 41 16.78 -36.23 -8.17
C VAL A 41 16.04 -35.35 -9.18
N ASN A 42 16.38 -35.43 -10.46
CA ASN A 42 15.78 -34.62 -11.52
C ASN A 42 14.37 -35.08 -11.96
N LYS A 43 13.78 -36.06 -11.31
CA LYS A 43 12.44 -36.53 -11.59
C LYS A 43 11.47 -36.07 -10.52
N ASP A 44 10.38 -35.42 -10.90
CA ASP A 44 9.26 -35.15 -9.99
C ASP A 44 8.50 -36.47 -9.76
N TYR A 45 8.69 -37.06 -8.59
CA TYR A 45 8.06 -38.31 -8.22
C TYR A 45 6.64 -38.06 -7.69
N SER A 46 5.67 -38.79 -8.25
CA SER A 46 4.40 -38.93 -7.57
C SER A 46 4.59 -39.67 -6.24
N GLU A 47 3.62 -39.57 -5.34
CA GLU A 47 3.63 -40.27 -4.04
C GLU A 47 3.90 -41.76 -4.19
N VAL A 48 3.19 -42.41 -5.11
CA VAL A 48 3.30 -43.86 -5.34
C VAL A 48 4.69 -44.23 -5.87
N GLU A 49 5.24 -43.45 -6.79
CA GLU A 49 6.58 -43.68 -7.34
C GLU A 49 7.66 -43.48 -6.27
N PHE A 50 7.55 -42.46 -5.41
CA PHE A 50 8.49 -42.24 -4.30
C PHE A 50 8.46 -43.37 -3.28
N ASN A 51 7.27 -43.82 -2.88
CA ASN A 51 7.11 -44.91 -1.96
C ASN A 51 7.64 -46.25 -2.54
N ASN A 52 7.50 -46.46 -3.84
CA ASN A 52 8.10 -47.60 -4.53
C ASN A 52 9.62 -47.50 -4.58
N LEU A 53 10.18 -46.31 -4.92
CA LEU A 53 11.63 -46.08 -4.89
C LEU A 53 12.24 -46.36 -3.53
N VAL A 54 11.62 -45.91 -2.45
CA VAL A 54 12.05 -46.15 -1.07
C VAL A 54 12.02 -47.63 -0.72
N LYS A 55 11.10 -48.41 -1.26
CA LYS A 55 10.97 -49.83 -1.03
C LYS A 55 11.93 -50.69 -1.86
N GLU A 56 12.10 -50.34 -3.14
CA GLU A 56 12.76 -51.16 -4.16
C GLU A 56 14.25 -50.83 -4.32
N ASP A 57 14.65 -49.56 -4.20
CA ASP A 57 16.03 -49.11 -4.48
C ASP A 57 16.76 -48.49 -3.29
N LYS A 58 16.74 -49.24 -2.18
CA LYS A 58 17.45 -48.84 -0.95
C LYS A 58 18.96 -48.67 -1.12
N SER A 59 19.56 -49.30 -2.14
CA SER A 59 21.01 -49.33 -2.31
C SER A 59 21.61 -47.97 -2.63
N LEU A 60 20.99 -47.19 -3.54
CA LEU A 60 21.53 -45.91 -4.00
C LEU A 60 21.38 -44.83 -2.91
N ILE A 61 20.20 -44.73 -2.30
CA ILE A 61 19.95 -43.83 -1.17
C ILE A 61 20.84 -44.18 0.01
N SER A 62 21.01 -45.46 0.30
CA SER A 62 21.87 -45.90 1.40
C SER A 62 23.34 -45.56 1.20
N GLN A 63 23.84 -45.62 -0.03
CA GLN A 63 25.21 -45.22 -0.39
C GLN A 63 25.49 -43.73 -0.15
N LYS A 64 24.53 -42.84 -0.47
CA LYS A 64 24.64 -41.41 -0.18
C LYS A 64 24.93 -41.14 1.30
N PHE A 65 24.29 -41.89 2.19
CA PHE A 65 24.41 -41.72 3.64
C PHE A 65 25.41 -42.64 4.32
N TYR A 66 26.24 -43.37 3.59
CA TYR A 66 27.16 -44.33 4.15
C TYR A 66 28.13 -43.74 5.19
N TYR A 67 28.79 -42.65 4.87
CA TYR A 67 29.71 -42.00 5.80
C TYR A 67 29.00 -41.34 7.00
N TYR A 68 27.82 -40.81 6.73
CA TYR A 68 26.97 -40.25 7.77
C TYR A 68 26.49 -41.33 8.75
N ARG A 69 26.08 -42.46 8.23
CA ARG A 69 25.72 -43.62 9.03
C ARG A 69 26.88 -44.09 9.92
N ASN A 70 28.07 -44.29 9.37
CA ASN A 70 29.25 -44.69 10.12
C ASN A 70 29.58 -43.64 11.21
N PHE A 71 29.46 -42.38 10.91
CA PHE A 71 29.64 -41.31 11.89
C PHE A 71 28.63 -41.40 13.04
N CYS A 72 27.35 -41.61 12.74
CA CYS A 72 26.31 -41.76 13.75
C CYS A 72 26.51 -43.00 14.62
N GLU A 73 26.84 -44.13 14.02
CA GLU A 73 27.07 -45.41 14.72
C GLU A 73 28.37 -45.38 15.54
N ASP A 74 29.50 -44.99 14.93
CA ASP A 74 30.82 -45.08 15.54
C ASP A 74 31.15 -43.95 16.52
N ARG A 75 30.73 -42.70 16.17
CA ARG A 75 31.10 -41.51 16.95
C ARG A 75 30.03 -41.04 17.89
N LEU A 76 28.78 -41.17 17.51
CA LEU A 76 27.65 -40.72 18.33
C LEU A 76 27.02 -41.85 19.11
N SER A 77 27.39 -43.09 18.82
CA SER A 77 26.88 -44.32 19.49
C SER A 77 25.33 -44.37 19.43
N ILE A 78 24.74 -44.00 18.27
CA ILE A 78 23.30 -44.03 18.05
C ILE A 78 22.92 -45.50 17.72
N PRO A 79 22.22 -46.21 18.60
CA PRO A 79 21.77 -47.54 18.29
C PRO A 79 20.65 -47.53 17.26
N ASN A 80 20.65 -48.50 16.34
CA ASN A 80 19.59 -48.65 15.33
C ASN A 80 19.40 -47.43 14.37
N PHE A 81 20.53 -46.90 13.90
CA PHE A 81 20.47 -45.83 12.92
C PHE A 81 19.68 -46.26 11.69
N ASN A 82 18.67 -45.43 11.31
CA ASN A 82 17.89 -45.61 10.11
C ASN A 82 18.09 -44.39 9.22
N ILE A 83 18.27 -44.57 7.90
CA ILE A 83 18.53 -43.50 6.95
C ILE A 83 17.33 -42.55 6.76
N TYR A 84 16.13 -42.98 7.08
CA TYR A 84 14.91 -42.19 6.99
C TYR A 84 14.67 -41.30 8.20
N GLY A 85 15.16 -41.73 9.32
CA GLY A 85 15.10 -41.03 10.60
C GLY A 85 15.43 -41.98 11.77
N TYR A 86 15.81 -41.37 12.88
CA TYR A 86 16.15 -42.11 14.11
C TYR A 86 15.77 -41.32 15.35
N SER A 87 15.47 -42.03 16.42
CA SER A 87 15.12 -41.43 17.71
C SER A 87 16.30 -41.34 18.65
N VAL A 88 16.29 -40.28 19.47
CA VAL A 88 17.25 -40.09 20.56
C VAL A 88 16.49 -39.64 21.81
N ASN A 89 16.57 -40.40 22.87
CA ASN A 89 16.03 -40.02 24.17
C ASN A 89 17.02 -39.12 24.89
N LEU A 90 16.67 -37.89 25.15
CA LEU A 90 17.51 -36.90 25.83
C LEU A 90 17.44 -37.10 27.34
N ILE A 91 16.23 -37.16 27.86
CA ILE A 91 15.87 -37.47 29.24
C ILE A 91 14.61 -38.37 29.22
N PRO A 92 14.22 -38.99 30.33
CA PRO A 92 13.05 -39.86 30.34
C PRO A 92 11.76 -39.20 29.85
N GLU A 93 11.62 -37.90 30.06
CA GLU A 93 10.44 -37.10 29.76
C GLU A 93 10.44 -36.47 28.34
N ILE A 94 11.61 -36.46 27.66
CA ILE A 94 11.76 -35.81 26.34
C ILE A 94 12.38 -36.81 25.36
N SER A 95 11.68 -37.04 24.26
CA SER A 95 12.15 -37.84 23.13
C SER A 95 12.30 -36.95 21.88
N CYS A 96 13.41 -37.15 21.16
CA CYS A 96 13.68 -36.46 19.90
C CYS A 96 13.67 -37.45 18.75
N PHE A 97 13.15 -37.03 17.61
CA PHE A 97 13.25 -37.74 16.33
C PHE A 97 13.94 -36.86 15.28
N CYS A 98 15.04 -37.38 14.74
CA CYS A 98 15.78 -36.76 13.66
C CYS A 98 15.27 -37.31 12.34
N LEU A 99 14.43 -36.52 11.64
CA LEU A 99 13.87 -36.88 10.35
C LEU A 99 14.81 -36.45 9.22
N ASN A 100 15.09 -37.38 8.30
CA ASN A 100 15.95 -37.07 7.16
C ASN A 100 15.16 -36.36 6.04
N SER A 101 15.28 -35.08 5.96
CA SER A 101 14.73 -34.24 4.87
C SER A 101 15.66 -34.11 3.66
N ALA A 102 16.84 -34.75 3.69
CA ALA A 102 17.85 -34.67 2.65
C ALA A 102 17.92 -35.93 1.75
N LEU A 103 16.90 -36.77 1.76
CA LEU A 103 16.89 -38.05 1.00
C LEU A 103 17.18 -37.84 -0.49
N LEU A 104 16.53 -36.92 -1.11
CA LEU A 104 16.69 -36.55 -2.52
C LEU A 104 17.31 -35.15 -2.71
N SER A 105 17.92 -34.56 -1.67
CA SER A 105 18.57 -33.26 -1.78
C SER A 105 19.83 -33.36 -2.63
N TYR A 106 20.06 -32.36 -3.48
CA TYR A 106 21.15 -32.34 -4.44
C TYR A 106 22.36 -31.51 -4.00
N GLY A 107 22.25 -30.76 -2.93
CA GLY A 107 23.38 -30.01 -2.34
C GLY A 107 23.85 -28.82 -3.18
N GLY A 108 23.06 -28.30 -4.07
CA GLY A 108 23.36 -27.07 -4.82
C GLY A 108 24.44 -27.20 -5.90
N LEU A 109 24.95 -28.43 -6.18
CA LEU A 109 25.81 -28.67 -7.34
C LEU A 109 24.99 -28.59 -8.61
N ASN A 110 25.45 -27.87 -9.63
CA ASN A 110 24.78 -27.67 -10.93
C ASN A 110 23.45 -26.87 -10.91
N LYS A 111 23.25 -25.94 -9.98
CA LYS A 111 22.10 -25.02 -9.96
C LYS A 111 20.72 -25.66 -9.81
N ILE A 112 20.62 -26.86 -9.28
CA ILE A 112 19.32 -27.45 -8.96
C ILE A 112 18.87 -26.89 -7.62
N ASN A 113 17.70 -26.26 -7.63
CA ASN A 113 17.05 -25.77 -6.43
C ASN A 113 16.25 -26.89 -5.76
N ASP A 114 16.58 -27.19 -4.48
CA ASP A 114 15.90 -28.21 -3.69
C ASP A 114 14.57 -27.73 -3.08
N GLU A 115 14.19 -26.48 -3.25
CA GLU A 115 12.99 -25.91 -2.69
C GLU A 115 11.72 -26.55 -3.25
N ARG A 116 10.79 -26.94 -2.35
CA ARG A 116 9.47 -27.52 -2.65
C ARG A 116 9.47 -28.86 -3.39
N ILE A 117 10.63 -29.47 -3.56
CA ILE A 117 10.74 -30.80 -4.21
C ILE A 117 11.19 -31.89 -3.25
N LEU A 118 11.68 -31.52 -2.04
CA LEU A 118 12.22 -32.48 -1.11
C LEU A 118 11.12 -33.38 -0.54
N LYS A 119 11.41 -34.67 -0.52
CA LYS A 119 10.51 -35.72 -0.04
C LYS A 119 11.05 -36.34 1.25
N ILE A 120 10.15 -36.79 2.08
CA ILE A 120 10.42 -37.42 3.36
C ILE A 120 9.78 -38.80 3.39
N GLU A 121 10.34 -39.70 4.18
CA GLU A 121 9.76 -40.99 4.49
C GLU A 121 9.33 -40.96 5.96
N THR A 122 8.10 -41.29 6.25
CA THR A 122 7.43 -41.01 7.53
C THR A 122 7.07 -42.23 8.34
N SER A 123 7.35 -43.45 7.83
CA SER A 123 6.97 -44.67 8.53
C SER A 123 7.63 -44.83 9.93
N GLU A 124 8.90 -44.47 10.02
CA GLU A 124 9.63 -44.55 11.31
C GLU A 124 9.21 -43.38 12.23
N LEU A 125 8.83 -42.23 11.67
CA LEU A 125 8.29 -41.14 12.45
C LEU A 125 6.94 -41.52 13.07
N ASN A 126 6.05 -42.15 12.31
CA ASN A 126 4.76 -42.62 12.81
C ASN A 126 4.96 -43.63 13.96
N LYS A 127 5.84 -44.61 13.76
CA LYS A 127 6.16 -45.57 14.78
C LYS A 127 6.70 -44.94 16.06
N TRP A 128 7.60 -43.96 15.91
CA TRP A 128 8.13 -43.22 17.07
C TRP A 128 7.05 -42.41 17.79
N LEU A 129 6.09 -41.82 17.06
CA LEU A 129 4.97 -41.07 17.65
C LEU A 129 4.12 -41.96 18.56
N ASP A 130 3.83 -43.18 18.09
CA ASP A 130 3.06 -44.17 18.84
C ASP A 130 3.82 -44.73 20.08
N GLU A 131 5.14 -44.99 19.93
CA GLU A 131 5.97 -45.55 21.01
C GLU A 131 6.28 -44.56 22.14
N ASN A 132 6.12 -43.25 21.88
CA ASN A 132 6.47 -42.17 22.82
C ASN A 132 5.28 -41.40 23.33
N ASP A 133 4.13 -42.02 23.42
CA ASP A 133 2.95 -41.37 23.97
C ASP A 133 3.18 -40.95 25.42
N GLY A 134 2.75 -39.74 25.76
CA GLY A 134 2.93 -39.12 27.07
C GLY A 134 4.29 -38.43 27.31
N ARG A 135 5.26 -38.47 26.36
CA ARG A 135 6.50 -37.71 26.43
C ARG A 135 6.43 -36.44 25.66
N LYS A 136 7.26 -35.45 26.01
CA LYS A 136 7.50 -34.29 25.13
C LYS A 136 8.27 -34.74 23.89
N LYS A 137 7.72 -34.42 22.73
CA LYS A 137 8.21 -34.91 21.44
C LYS A 137 8.83 -33.75 20.63
N ILE A 138 10.13 -33.87 20.33
CA ILE A 138 10.88 -32.90 19.53
C ILE A 138 11.22 -33.53 18.19
N LEU A 139 10.75 -32.88 17.10
CA LEU A 139 11.11 -33.25 15.74
C LEU A 139 12.25 -32.37 15.24
N ILE A 140 13.30 -32.97 14.74
CA ILE A 140 14.48 -32.30 14.20
C ILE A 140 14.60 -32.65 12.72
N LEU A 141 14.70 -31.63 11.85
CA LEU A 141 14.93 -31.79 10.40
C LEU A 141 15.90 -30.72 9.89
N HIS A 142 16.65 -31.04 8.81
CA HIS A 142 17.61 -30.08 8.27
C HIS A 142 16.92 -28.97 7.48
N HIS A 143 16.09 -29.32 6.52
CA HIS A 143 15.41 -28.35 5.68
C HIS A 143 14.15 -27.83 6.39
N PRO A 144 13.84 -26.52 6.26
CA PRO A 144 12.59 -25.99 6.77
C PRO A 144 11.39 -26.59 6.04
N PHE A 145 10.25 -26.45 6.64
CA PHE A 145 8.99 -27.02 6.15
C PHE A 145 8.66 -26.62 4.71
N GLU A 146 8.98 -25.36 4.39
CA GLU A 146 8.71 -24.70 3.12
C GLU A 146 9.54 -25.30 1.96
N HIS A 147 10.63 -26.02 2.26
CA HIS A 147 11.46 -26.69 1.25
C HIS A 147 10.95 -28.09 0.88
N LEU A 148 10.05 -28.63 1.68
CA LEU A 148 9.45 -29.94 1.41
C LEU A 148 8.41 -29.81 0.27
N SER A 149 8.21 -30.88 -0.49
CA SER A 149 7.16 -30.95 -1.50
C SER A 149 5.76 -30.80 -0.86
N GLU A 150 4.79 -30.32 -1.61
CA GLU A 150 3.42 -30.11 -1.11
C GLU A 150 2.84 -31.36 -0.44
N TYR A 151 3.11 -32.54 -1.03
CA TYR A 151 2.73 -33.81 -0.45
C TYR A 151 3.40 -34.06 0.90
N ALA A 152 4.73 -33.90 0.98
CA ALA A 152 5.49 -34.08 2.24
C ALA A 152 5.04 -33.09 3.33
N GLN A 153 4.72 -31.85 2.96
CA GLN A 153 4.14 -30.88 3.88
C GLN A 153 2.76 -31.30 4.40
N LYS A 154 1.87 -31.80 3.55
CA LYS A 154 0.55 -32.28 3.96
C LYS A 154 0.65 -33.48 4.90
N GLU A 155 1.53 -34.44 4.60
CA GLU A 155 1.76 -35.61 5.44
C GLU A 155 2.30 -35.23 6.81
N LEU A 156 3.33 -34.38 6.83
CA LEU A 156 3.94 -33.93 8.07
C LEU A 156 2.96 -33.06 8.90
N ASN A 157 2.17 -32.21 8.27
CA ASN A 157 1.11 -31.44 8.95
C ASN A 157 0.06 -32.35 9.61
N SER A 158 -0.29 -33.45 8.98
CA SER A 158 -1.20 -34.44 9.57
C SER A 158 -0.59 -35.05 10.86
N MET A 159 0.70 -35.35 10.85
CA MET A 159 1.41 -35.91 11.98
C MET A 159 1.67 -34.91 13.12
N LEU A 160 1.89 -33.64 12.77
CA LEU A 160 2.04 -32.57 13.75
C LEU A 160 0.79 -32.42 14.64
N ARG A 161 -0.37 -32.67 14.08
CA ARG A 161 -1.63 -32.69 14.83
C ARG A 161 -1.71 -33.86 15.81
N SER A 162 -0.91 -34.89 15.59
CA SER A 162 -0.89 -36.13 16.41
C SER A 162 0.03 -36.07 17.63
N GLY A 163 0.64 -34.90 17.94
CA GLY A 163 1.30 -34.72 19.24
C GLY A 163 2.80 -34.41 19.21
N ILE A 164 3.34 -33.73 18.23
CA ILE A 164 4.68 -33.14 18.26
C ILE A 164 4.63 -31.81 18.98
N ASP A 165 5.50 -31.59 19.97
CA ASP A 165 5.51 -30.39 20.80
C ASP A 165 6.45 -29.30 20.24
N ILE A 166 7.59 -29.70 19.67
CA ILE A 166 8.62 -28.78 19.19
C ILE A 166 9.18 -29.29 17.87
N ILE A 167 9.34 -28.38 16.89
CA ILE A 167 10.06 -28.65 15.65
C ILE A 167 11.31 -27.79 15.62
N ILE A 168 12.45 -28.41 15.31
CA ILE A 168 13.71 -27.68 15.11
C ILE A 168 14.16 -27.91 13.67
N SER A 169 14.37 -26.80 12.92
CA SER A 169 14.93 -26.86 11.57
C SER A 169 16.19 -26.01 11.44
N GLY A 170 17.04 -26.38 10.48
CA GLY A 170 18.22 -25.61 10.07
C GLY A 170 18.05 -25.04 8.64
N HIS A 171 19.16 -24.98 7.88
CA HIS A 171 19.24 -24.65 6.45
C HIS A 171 18.94 -23.19 6.08
N ILE A 172 18.19 -22.44 6.86
CA ILE A 172 17.87 -21.05 6.55
C ILE A 172 19.12 -20.20 6.81
N HIS A 173 19.66 -19.62 5.74
CA HIS A 173 20.79 -18.68 5.81
C HIS A 173 20.33 -17.24 5.93
N ASP A 174 19.03 -17.00 5.91
CA ASP A 174 18.44 -15.68 5.84
C ASP A 174 18.12 -15.09 7.22
N GLN A 175 18.27 -13.76 7.31
CA GLN A 175 18.16 -12.98 8.54
C GLN A 175 16.72 -12.80 9.07
N ASN A 176 15.74 -13.32 8.36
CA ASN A 176 14.34 -13.15 8.71
C ASN A 176 13.88 -14.25 9.68
N LEU A 177 14.12 -13.98 10.95
CA LEU A 177 13.67 -14.81 12.06
C LEU A 177 12.18 -14.61 12.38
N GLU A 178 11.34 -15.14 11.53
CA GLU A 178 9.97 -15.51 11.94
C GLU A 178 9.98 -16.82 12.73
N ASN A 179 10.79 -16.97 13.75
CA ASN A 179 11.39 -18.25 14.11
C ASN A 179 10.83 -18.92 15.35
N SER A 180 9.77 -18.44 15.91
CA SER A 180 9.08 -19.14 16.99
C SER A 180 7.59 -18.97 16.83
N TYR A 181 6.96 -19.93 16.14
CA TYR A 181 5.52 -19.98 16.00
C TYR A 181 4.92 -20.96 17.02
N ILE A 182 3.94 -20.49 17.75
CA ILE A 182 2.96 -21.36 18.37
C ILE A 182 1.81 -21.48 17.36
N SER A 183 1.79 -22.59 16.61
CA SER A 183 0.63 -22.89 15.79
C SER A 183 -0.45 -23.50 16.67
N GLN A 184 -1.61 -22.88 16.75
CA GLN A 184 -2.68 -23.37 17.60
C GLN A 184 -3.41 -24.59 17.07
N GLU A 185 -3.50 -24.73 15.77
CA GLU A 185 -4.07 -25.93 15.19
C GLU A 185 -3.22 -27.17 15.45
N ALA A 186 -1.91 -27.01 15.55
CA ALA A 186 -0.96 -28.10 15.72
C ALA A 186 -0.34 -28.20 17.12
N LYS A 187 -0.55 -27.24 18.02
CA LYS A 187 -0.02 -27.21 19.40
C LYS A 187 1.50 -27.43 19.51
N TYR A 188 2.29 -26.96 18.56
CA TYR A 188 3.73 -27.13 18.55
C TYR A 188 4.49 -25.81 18.41
N ILE A 189 5.75 -25.81 18.84
CA ILE A 189 6.67 -24.68 18.73
C ILE A 189 7.63 -24.95 17.57
N LYS A 190 7.75 -24.04 16.61
CA LYS A 190 8.72 -24.12 15.51
C LYS A 190 9.93 -23.24 15.82
N CYS A 191 11.12 -23.85 15.88
CA CYS A 191 12.38 -23.17 16.11
C CYS A 191 13.27 -23.36 14.89
N SER A 192 13.82 -22.28 14.35
CA SER A 192 14.91 -22.35 13.37
C SER A 192 16.22 -21.95 14.03
N SER A 193 17.30 -22.69 13.72
CA SER A 193 18.61 -22.42 14.28
C SER A 193 19.49 -21.73 13.25
N PRO A 194 20.21 -20.65 13.62
CA PRO A 194 21.14 -19.99 12.72
C PRO A 194 22.29 -20.91 12.34
N GLN A 195 22.98 -20.58 11.27
CA GLN A 195 24.15 -21.33 10.81
C GLN A 195 25.32 -21.15 11.77
N LEU A 196 25.96 -22.25 12.18
CA LEU A 196 27.07 -22.18 13.13
C LEU A 196 28.33 -21.57 12.50
N PHE A 197 28.57 -21.83 11.22
CA PHE A 197 29.73 -21.34 10.50
C PHE A 197 29.44 -21.11 9.03
N SER A 198 29.77 -19.91 8.52
CA SER A 198 29.80 -19.59 7.11
C SER A 198 30.88 -18.54 6.83
N ASP A 199 31.63 -18.74 5.77
CA ASP A 199 32.60 -17.75 5.29
C ASP A 199 31.93 -16.56 4.61
N LYS A 200 30.66 -16.71 4.23
CA LYS A 200 29.94 -15.77 3.35
C LYS A 200 28.99 -14.82 4.07
N THR A 201 28.55 -15.19 5.26
CA THR A 201 27.64 -14.36 6.07
C THR A 201 28.31 -13.90 7.35
N ASP A 202 27.99 -12.69 7.78
CA ASP A 202 28.46 -12.14 9.05
C ASP A 202 27.68 -12.68 10.25
N LEU A 203 26.65 -13.50 10.02
CA LEU A 203 25.70 -13.97 11.00
C LEU A 203 25.84 -15.46 11.29
N ASN A 204 27.01 -15.85 11.82
CA ASN A 204 27.17 -17.18 12.38
C ASN A 204 26.64 -17.22 13.81
N GLY A 205 25.90 -18.28 14.16
CA GLY A 205 25.30 -18.37 15.48
C GLY A 205 24.79 -19.76 15.87
N TYR A 206 24.19 -19.83 17.03
CA TYR A 206 23.49 -21.02 17.53
C TYR A 206 22.40 -20.61 18.53
N SER A 207 21.47 -21.51 18.77
CA SER A 207 20.42 -21.35 19.78
C SER A 207 20.58 -22.35 20.93
N ILE A 208 20.20 -21.92 22.14
CA ILE A 208 20.14 -22.75 23.35
C ILE A 208 18.68 -22.78 23.80
N LEU A 209 18.12 -23.99 23.89
CA LEU A 209 16.78 -24.20 24.40
C LEU A 209 16.86 -24.55 25.89
N HIS A 210 16.18 -23.79 26.73
CA HIS A 210 16.14 -24.02 28.19
C HIS A 210 14.79 -24.63 28.55
N PHE A 211 14.87 -25.82 29.21
CA PHE A 211 13.70 -26.54 29.67
C PHE A 211 13.64 -26.55 31.22
N GLU A 212 12.42 -26.46 31.75
CA GLU A 212 12.12 -26.73 33.19
C GLU A 212 10.91 -27.65 33.23
N ASP A 213 11.04 -28.77 33.95
CA ASP A 213 10.00 -29.80 34.06
C ASP A 213 9.40 -30.20 32.69
N SER A 214 10.28 -30.46 31.72
CA SER A 214 9.95 -30.81 30.32
C SER A 214 9.27 -29.70 29.51
N ASN A 215 9.06 -28.51 30.05
CA ASN A 215 8.50 -27.36 29.31
C ASN A 215 9.63 -26.45 28.82
N LEU A 216 9.53 -26.01 27.56
CA LEU A 216 10.45 -25.03 27.01
C LEU A 216 10.15 -23.68 27.62
N LEU A 217 11.13 -23.09 28.36
CA LEU A 217 10.99 -21.80 29.03
C LEU A 217 11.44 -20.65 28.15
N LYS A 218 12.58 -20.82 27.50
CA LYS A 218 13.20 -19.78 26.68
C LYS A 218 14.12 -20.36 25.64
N ILE A 219 14.31 -19.62 24.58
CA ILE A 219 15.33 -19.84 23.57
C ILE A 219 16.33 -18.70 23.65
N GLU A 220 17.58 -19.02 23.85
CA GLU A 220 18.67 -18.06 23.87
C GLU A 220 19.45 -18.15 22.57
N TYR A 221 19.51 -17.08 21.80
CA TYR A 221 20.28 -16.98 20.57
C TYR A 221 21.66 -16.39 20.83
N ARG A 222 22.67 -16.97 20.20
CA ARG A 222 24.06 -16.55 20.27
C ARG A 222 24.57 -16.26 18.86
N GLN A 223 25.22 -15.10 18.68
CA GLN A 223 25.77 -14.63 17.42
C GLN A 223 27.29 -14.47 17.51
N TRP A 224 28.01 -14.90 16.48
CA TRP A 224 29.44 -14.72 16.42
C TRP A 224 29.83 -13.28 16.06
N SER A 225 30.58 -12.64 16.93
CA SER A 225 31.18 -11.32 16.66
C SER A 225 32.58 -11.48 16.06
N LYS A 226 32.75 -11.19 14.80
CA LYS A 226 34.09 -11.15 14.13
C LYS A 226 35.04 -10.20 14.85
N ARG A 227 34.55 -9.07 15.33
CA ARG A 227 35.34 -8.04 16.02
C ARG A 227 35.84 -8.51 17.37
N GLN A 228 35.00 -9.20 18.15
CA GLN A 228 35.33 -9.64 19.49
C GLN A 228 35.84 -11.08 19.51
N ARG A 229 35.76 -11.81 18.40
CA ARG A 229 36.12 -13.24 18.27
C ARG A 229 35.49 -14.15 19.35
N LYS A 230 34.20 -13.88 19.63
CA LYS A 230 33.41 -14.69 20.58
C LYS A 230 31.93 -14.62 20.24
N PHE A 231 31.17 -15.58 20.75
CA PHE A 231 29.71 -15.55 20.66
C PHE A 231 29.15 -14.51 21.66
N MET A 232 28.31 -13.65 21.15
CA MET A 232 27.60 -12.57 21.85
C MET A 232 26.11 -12.90 21.91
N SER A 233 25.34 -12.05 22.59
CA SER A 233 23.88 -12.07 22.51
C SER A 233 23.41 -11.95 21.05
N GLY A 234 22.54 -12.84 20.63
CA GLY A 234 22.04 -12.92 19.25
C GLY A 234 20.83 -12.04 19.03
N GLN A 235 20.96 -10.72 19.28
CA GLN A 235 19.88 -9.76 19.12
C GLN A 235 19.30 -9.74 17.70
N GLU A 236 20.17 -9.86 16.70
CA GLU A 236 19.75 -9.88 15.28
C GLU A 236 18.95 -11.14 14.93
N PHE A 237 19.14 -12.23 15.67
CA PHE A 237 18.40 -13.49 15.48
C PHE A 237 17.07 -13.52 16.23
N SER A 238 16.99 -12.93 17.41
CA SER A 238 15.81 -13.06 18.28
C SER A 238 14.82 -11.91 18.11
N GLY A 239 15.26 -10.78 17.56
CA GLY A 239 14.49 -9.55 17.58
C GLY A 239 14.27 -8.96 18.98
N THR A 240 15.00 -9.49 19.99
CA THR A 240 14.94 -9.03 21.38
C THR A 240 16.27 -8.41 21.82
N GLU A 241 16.23 -7.41 22.71
CA GLU A 241 17.43 -6.68 23.15
C GLU A 241 18.52 -7.57 23.73
N ASN A 242 18.15 -8.70 24.35
CA ASN A 242 19.08 -9.62 25.03
C ASN A 242 19.38 -10.90 24.25
N GLY A 243 18.85 -11.08 23.05
CA GLY A 243 18.97 -12.33 22.29
C GLY A 243 18.18 -13.49 22.92
N ILE A 244 17.24 -13.22 23.82
CA ILE A 244 16.49 -14.23 24.56
C ILE A 244 15.01 -14.09 24.22
N PHE A 245 14.41 -15.18 23.77
CA PHE A 245 12.98 -15.30 23.61
C PHE A 245 12.42 -16.13 24.77
N GLU A 246 11.61 -15.55 25.64
CA GLU A 246 11.06 -16.22 26.82
C GLU A 246 9.62 -16.68 26.52
N PHE A 247 9.38 -17.98 26.82
CA PHE A 247 8.02 -18.51 26.87
C PHE A 247 7.49 -18.27 28.29
N LYS A 248 6.49 -17.41 28.43
CA LYS A 248 5.88 -17.19 29.76
C LYS A 248 5.34 -18.50 30.32
N LYS A 249 5.66 -18.80 31.60
CA LYS A 249 5.20 -20.00 32.26
C LYS A 249 3.69 -20.16 32.15
N VAL A 250 3.31 -21.31 31.62
CA VAL A 250 2.04 -22.05 31.71
C VAL A 250 0.89 -21.31 32.38
N GLY A 251 -0.04 -20.95 31.55
CA GLY A 251 -1.29 -20.31 31.85
C GLY A 251 -1.54 -19.24 30.77
N TYR A 252 -1.23 -19.57 29.49
CA TYR A 252 -1.76 -18.74 28.41
C TYR A 252 -3.27 -18.70 28.62
N SER A 253 -3.73 -17.61 29.23
CA SER A 253 -5.15 -17.35 29.28
C SER A 253 -5.62 -17.17 27.83
N LYS A 254 -6.87 -17.52 27.57
CA LYS A 254 -7.51 -17.21 26.28
C LYS A 254 -7.24 -15.76 25.86
N ASP A 255 -7.16 -14.85 26.83
CA ASP A 255 -6.92 -13.42 26.65
C ASP A 255 -5.49 -13.12 26.16
N ASP A 256 -4.48 -13.78 26.70
CA ASP A 256 -3.09 -13.64 26.26
C ASP A 256 -2.94 -14.12 24.80
N PHE A 257 -3.62 -15.22 24.47
CA PHE A 257 -3.64 -15.75 23.13
C PHE A 257 -4.25 -14.77 22.11
N ILE A 258 -5.42 -14.24 22.40
CA ILE A 258 -6.10 -13.27 21.55
C ILE A 258 -5.20 -12.03 21.36
N LEU A 259 -4.62 -11.53 22.45
CA LEU A 259 -3.74 -10.37 22.42
C LEU A 259 -2.52 -10.58 21.51
N GLU A 260 -1.79 -11.71 21.70
CA GLU A 260 -0.61 -12.02 20.89
C GLU A 260 -0.96 -12.16 19.40
N LYS A 261 -2.09 -12.82 19.11
CA LYS A 261 -2.55 -12.98 17.72
C LYS A 261 -2.89 -11.64 17.07
N LEU A 262 -3.65 -10.77 17.75
CA LEU A 262 -3.97 -9.44 17.24
C LEU A 262 -2.72 -8.58 17.04
N LYS A 263 -1.73 -8.67 17.96
CA LYS A 263 -0.43 -8.02 17.81
C LYS A 263 0.32 -8.51 16.57
N LEU A 264 0.36 -9.81 16.37
CA LEU A 264 1.03 -10.41 15.20
C LEU A 264 0.38 -9.96 13.89
N GLU A 265 -0.94 -9.97 13.81
CA GLU A 265 -1.68 -9.51 12.62
C GLU A 265 -1.44 -8.02 12.35
N PHE A 266 -1.41 -7.21 13.39
CA PHE A 266 -1.09 -5.79 13.26
C PHE A 266 0.35 -5.57 12.77
N LEU A 267 1.34 -6.26 13.36
CA LEU A 267 2.74 -6.16 12.95
C LEU A 267 2.94 -6.63 11.49
N ARG A 268 2.26 -7.70 11.08
CA ARG A 268 2.28 -8.17 9.68
C ARG A 268 1.71 -7.11 8.73
N ALA A 269 0.63 -6.44 9.11
CA ALA A 269 0.06 -5.35 8.31
C ALA A 269 1.01 -4.15 8.18
N MET A 270 1.78 -3.85 9.24
CA MET A 270 2.74 -2.75 9.27
C MET A 270 4.05 -3.06 8.54
N LYS A 271 4.47 -4.32 8.50
CA LYS A 271 5.74 -4.73 7.88
C LYS A 271 5.74 -4.35 6.39
N THR A 272 6.76 -3.63 5.97
CA THR A 272 6.94 -3.19 4.58
C THR A 272 8.43 -3.10 4.27
N TYR A 273 8.88 -3.67 3.15
CA TYR A 273 10.31 -3.71 2.75
C TYR A 273 11.23 -4.26 3.85
N SER A 274 10.81 -5.35 4.50
CA SER A 274 11.53 -5.97 5.63
C SER A 274 11.69 -5.07 6.86
N VAL A 275 11.02 -3.94 6.90
CA VAL A 275 11.02 -2.99 8.03
C VAL A 275 9.64 -2.92 8.65
N THR A 276 9.60 -2.89 9.98
CA THR A 276 8.36 -2.65 10.74
C THR A 276 8.52 -1.32 11.47
N PRO A 277 7.95 -0.20 10.94
CA PRO A 277 8.03 1.08 11.59
C PRO A 277 7.20 1.11 12.88
N GLU A 278 7.50 2.03 13.79
CA GLU A 278 6.62 2.31 14.92
C GLU A 278 5.29 2.89 14.44
N TRP A 279 4.24 2.60 15.20
CA TRP A 279 2.93 3.18 14.93
C TRP A 279 2.92 4.68 15.21
N ALA A 280 2.57 5.46 14.22
CA ALA A 280 2.30 6.89 14.37
C ALA A 280 0.80 7.13 14.51
N ASP A 281 0.41 7.83 15.57
CA ASP A 281 -1.00 8.11 15.86
C ASP A 281 -1.72 8.77 14.69
N ARG A 282 -2.94 8.29 14.41
CA ARG A 282 -3.78 8.75 13.30
C ARG A 282 -4.99 9.50 13.83
N ILE A 283 -5.38 10.52 13.10
CA ILE A 283 -6.54 11.37 13.41
C ILE A 283 -7.59 11.20 12.33
N LEU A 284 -8.81 10.93 12.73
CA LEU A 284 -9.99 11.00 11.87
C LEU A 284 -10.64 12.37 11.97
N THR A 285 -11.27 12.82 10.89
CA THR A 285 -12.02 14.08 10.85
C THR A 285 -13.32 13.91 10.10
N THR A 286 -14.32 14.70 10.48
CA THR A 286 -15.59 14.77 9.73
C THR A 286 -15.49 15.58 8.43
N CYS A 287 -14.43 16.38 8.29
CA CYS A 287 -14.23 17.22 7.11
C CYS A 287 -13.43 16.48 6.04
N PRO A 288 -13.93 16.38 4.80
CA PRO A 288 -13.16 15.83 3.70
C PRO A 288 -11.90 16.69 3.44
N PRO A 289 -10.84 16.12 2.83
CA PRO A 289 -9.60 16.83 2.55
C PRO A 289 -9.82 18.16 1.80
N ASN A 290 -10.81 18.19 0.92
CA ASN A 290 -11.15 19.29 0.03
C ASN A 290 -12.24 20.23 0.58
N ALA A 291 -12.60 20.12 1.86
CA ALA A 291 -13.63 20.98 2.45
C ALA A 291 -13.24 22.46 2.37
N ILE A 292 -14.18 23.28 1.89
CA ILE A 292 -14.02 24.73 1.73
C ILE A 292 -13.97 25.41 3.11
N SER A 293 -14.80 24.95 4.05
CA SER A 293 -14.81 25.40 5.44
C SER A 293 -14.58 24.21 6.37
N LYS A 294 -13.77 24.44 7.40
CA LYS A 294 -13.51 23.47 8.48
C LYS A 294 -14.07 23.93 9.83
N ASP A 295 -15.07 24.84 9.80
CA ASP A 295 -15.56 25.50 11.02
C ASP A 295 -16.21 24.53 12.02
N ASN A 296 -16.77 23.42 11.53
CA ASN A 296 -17.38 22.36 12.35
C ASN A 296 -16.59 21.05 12.32
N GLU A 297 -15.26 21.11 12.12
CA GLU A 297 -14.41 19.92 12.08
C GLU A 297 -14.40 19.23 13.45
N ILE A 298 -14.91 18.01 13.50
CA ILE A 298 -14.78 17.13 14.66
C ILE A 298 -13.61 16.19 14.37
N LYS A 299 -12.64 16.17 15.30
CA LYS A 299 -11.51 15.23 15.25
C LYS A 299 -11.79 14.08 16.20
N LEU A 300 -11.54 12.87 15.76
CA LEU A 300 -11.63 11.65 16.57
C LEU A 300 -10.28 10.94 16.57
N ASP A 301 -9.88 10.45 17.72
CA ASP A 301 -8.80 9.49 17.84
C ASP A 301 -9.34 8.05 17.90
N TYR A 302 -8.46 7.07 18.02
CA TYR A 302 -8.86 5.66 18.09
C TYR A 302 -9.71 5.35 19.33
N LEU A 303 -9.48 6.04 20.46
CA LEU A 303 -10.26 5.86 21.68
C LEU A 303 -11.70 6.36 21.51
N ASP A 304 -11.87 7.45 20.79
CA ASP A 304 -13.21 7.95 20.44
C ASP A 304 -14.00 6.93 19.62
N VAL A 305 -13.33 6.33 18.61
CA VAL A 305 -13.96 5.31 17.75
C VAL A 305 -14.37 4.08 18.57
N ILE A 306 -13.49 3.58 19.44
CA ILE A 306 -13.76 2.42 20.30
C ILE A 306 -14.87 2.73 21.32
N ASN A 307 -14.95 3.95 21.81
CA ASN A 307 -15.92 4.32 22.86
C ASN A 307 -17.31 4.60 22.30
N LYS A 308 -17.41 5.26 21.16
CA LYS A 308 -18.71 5.72 20.61
C LYS A 308 -19.54 4.61 19.97
N LYS A 309 -18.88 3.54 19.46
CA LYS A 309 -19.54 2.37 18.84
C LYS A 309 -20.58 2.72 17.76
N ASP A 310 -20.30 3.73 16.99
CA ASP A 310 -21.12 4.14 15.86
C ASP A 310 -20.76 3.34 14.57
N ASN A 311 -21.65 3.34 13.61
CA ASN A 311 -21.31 2.89 12.27
C ASN A 311 -20.51 3.99 11.58
N TYR A 312 -19.23 3.72 11.27
CA TYR A 312 -18.38 4.65 10.57
C TYR A 312 -18.04 4.18 9.17
N GLN A 313 -17.93 5.13 8.26
CA GLN A 313 -17.22 4.94 7.01
C GLN A 313 -15.92 5.74 7.09
N ILE A 314 -14.78 5.04 7.19
CA ILE A 314 -13.46 5.66 7.23
C ILE A 314 -12.91 5.70 5.80
N ILE A 315 -12.66 6.90 5.34
CA ILE A 315 -12.29 7.20 3.96
C ILE A 315 -10.87 7.79 3.95
N ALA A 316 -10.03 7.33 3.02
CA ALA A 316 -8.71 7.91 2.80
C ALA A 316 -8.26 7.72 1.35
N ALA A 317 -7.31 8.56 0.91
CA ALA A 317 -6.61 8.30 -0.35
C ALA A 317 -5.79 6.99 -0.26
N PRO A 318 -5.49 6.35 -1.38
CA PRO A 318 -4.65 5.16 -1.40
C PRO A 318 -3.33 5.40 -0.65
N GLN A 319 -2.81 4.35 0.01
CA GLN A 319 -1.56 4.38 0.78
C GLN A 319 -1.59 5.15 2.12
N PHE A 320 -2.74 5.62 2.57
CA PHE A 320 -2.86 6.25 3.90
C PHE A 320 -2.80 5.25 5.06
N GLY A 321 -2.80 3.95 4.78
CA GLY A 321 -2.68 2.88 5.78
C GLY A 321 -4.00 2.50 6.44
N LEU A 322 -5.10 2.47 5.69
CA LEU A 322 -6.43 2.05 6.18
C LEU A 322 -6.37 0.65 6.79
N THR A 323 -5.78 -0.33 6.10
CA THR A 323 -5.60 -1.71 6.58
C THR A 323 -4.84 -1.76 7.91
N CYS A 324 -3.72 -1.01 8.02
CA CYS A 324 -2.97 -0.93 9.28
C CYS A 324 -3.81 -0.30 10.39
N TYR A 325 -4.60 0.72 10.06
CA TYR A 325 -5.48 1.38 11.02
C TYR A 325 -6.62 0.47 11.50
N ALA A 326 -7.21 -0.33 10.60
CA ALA A 326 -8.21 -1.32 10.97
C ALA A 326 -7.65 -2.38 11.94
N ARG A 327 -6.47 -2.92 11.65
CA ARG A 327 -5.77 -3.88 12.54
C ARG A 327 -5.37 -3.24 13.87
N TYR A 328 -4.96 -1.97 13.84
CA TYR A 328 -4.69 -1.19 15.05
C TYR A 328 -5.94 -1.02 15.91
N LEU A 329 -7.09 -0.69 15.31
CA LEU A 329 -8.35 -0.57 16.03
C LEU A 329 -8.76 -1.89 16.68
N ALA A 330 -8.64 -3.03 15.96
CA ALA A 330 -8.94 -4.34 16.52
C ALA A 330 -8.04 -4.69 17.72
N LEU A 331 -6.73 -4.43 17.62
CA LEU A 331 -5.79 -4.61 18.72
C LEU A 331 -6.13 -3.71 19.90
N LYS A 332 -6.37 -2.42 19.66
CA LYS A 332 -6.67 -1.46 20.74
C LYS A 332 -8.02 -1.68 21.39
N ALA A 333 -9.01 -2.16 20.65
CA ALA A 333 -10.31 -2.56 21.22
C ALA A 333 -10.14 -3.69 22.26
N TRP A 334 -9.26 -4.65 21.96
CA TRP A 334 -8.90 -5.70 22.91
C TRP A 334 -8.12 -5.16 24.10
N GLU A 335 -7.04 -4.40 23.87
CA GLU A 335 -6.19 -3.85 24.96
C GLU A 335 -6.95 -2.93 25.92
N VAL A 336 -7.91 -2.14 25.42
CA VAL A 336 -8.62 -1.11 26.22
C VAL A 336 -9.90 -1.66 26.86
N LYS A 337 -10.64 -2.54 26.14
CA LYS A 337 -11.98 -2.99 26.55
C LYS A 337 -12.17 -4.49 26.61
N ASN A 338 -11.16 -5.25 26.26
CA ASN A 338 -11.28 -6.72 26.09
C ASN A 338 -12.38 -7.10 25.08
N GLU A 339 -12.55 -6.27 24.03
CA GLU A 339 -13.55 -6.47 23.00
C GLU A 339 -12.89 -7.02 21.73
N ILE A 340 -13.42 -8.13 21.22
CA ILE A 340 -12.94 -8.69 19.96
C ILE A 340 -13.70 -8.10 18.77
N TRP A 341 -12.94 -7.62 17.79
CA TRP A 341 -13.46 -7.00 16.57
C TRP A 341 -13.06 -7.86 15.38
N PHE A 342 -14.08 -8.27 14.60
CA PHE A 342 -13.87 -9.08 13.42
C PHE A 342 -13.40 -8.22 12.25
N TYR A 343 -12.21 -8.53 11.74
CA TYR A 343 -11.66 -7.89 10.54
C TYR A 343 -11.82 -8.80 9.33
N VAL A 344 -12.21 -8.24 8.19
CA VAL A 344 -12.25 -8.92 6.91
C VAL A 344 -11.81 -8.02 5.75
N ASP A 345 -10.99 -8.56 4.86
CA ASP A 345 -10.64 -7.95 3.58
C ASP A 345 -11.77 -8.22 2.57
N CYS A 346 -12.42 -7.14 2.12
CA CYS A 346 -13.58 -7.20 1.25
C CYS A 346 -13.25 -7.22 -0.25
N SER A 347 -11.98 -7.12 -0.64
CA SER A 347 -11.57 -7.03 -2.05
C SER A 347 -12.09 -8.19 -2.90
N SER A 348 -12.17 -9.39 -2.33
CA SER A 348 -12.69 -10.61 -2.98
C SER A 348 -13.84 -11.28 -2.20
N TRP A 349 -14.41 -10.59 -1.21
CA TRP A 349 -15.42 -11.17 -0.34
C TRP A 349 -16.75 -11.34 -1.05
N ARG A 350 -17.43 -12.46 -0.80
CA ARG A 350 -18.68 -12.83 -1.47
C ARG A 350 -19.78 -13.14 -0.44
N LEU A 351 -21.03 -12.90 -0.84
CA LEU A 351 -22.21 -13.16 0.00
C LEU A 351 -22.27 -14.59 0.59
N SER A 352 -21.78 -15.60 -0.17
CA SER A 352 -21.74 -17.00 0.29
C SER A 352 -20.73 -17.25 1.40
N LYS A 353 -19.69 -16.40 1.53
CA LYS A 353 -18.62 -16.57 2.51
C LYS A 353 -18.90 -15.91 3.86
N VAL A 354 -19.81 -14.95 3.92
CA VAL A 354 -20.05 -14.12 5.12
C VAL A 354 -20.24 -14.95 6.39
N GLU A 355 -21.07 -15.97 6.36
CA GLU A 355 -21.37 -16.80 7.52
C GLU A 355 -20.20 -17.71 7.89
N VAL A 356 -19.60 -18.34 6.88
CA VAL A 356 -18.46 -19.23 7.05
C VAL A 356 -17.27 -18.50 7.67
N ASP A 357 -16.92 -17.32 7.14
CA ASP A 357 -15.76 -16.57 7.61
C ASP A 357 -15.97 -16.02 9.04
N ILE A 358 -17.21 -15.65 9.41
CA ILE A 358 -17.55 -15.27 10.80
C ILE A 358 -17.41 -16.49 11.74
N GLU A 359 -17.92 -17.67 11.33
CA GLU A 359 -17.78 -18.90 12.12
C GLU A 359 -16.32 -19.33 12.26
N ASP A 360 -15.56 -19.27 11.17
CA ASP A 360 -14.15 -19.66 11.17
C ASP A 360 -13.32 -18.72 12.03
N PHE A 361 -13.59 -17.40 11.97
CA PHE A 361 -12.99 -16.44 12.89
C PHE A 361 -13.32 -16.76 14.35
N ALA A 362 -14.59 -17.05 14.67
CA ALA A 362 -14.99 -17.40 16.02
C ALA A 362 -14.29 -18.68 16.52
N LYS A 363 -14.17 -19.71 15.68
CA LYS A 363 -13.40 -20.93 15.97
C LYS A 363 -11.93 -20.63 16.17
N GLU A 364 -11.35 -19.84 15.27
CA GLU A 364 -9.93 -19.48 15.29
C GLU A 364 -9.52 -18.71 16.55
N TYR A 365 -10.39 -17.83 17.05
CA TYR A 365 -10.16 -17.08 18.30
C TYR A 365 -10.77 -17.77 19.54
N GLN A 366 -11.36 -18.97 19.38
CA GLN A 366 -11.97 -19.74 20.45
C GLN A 366 -13.04 -18.97 21.24
N ILE A 367 -13.87 -18.23 20.53
CA ILE A 367 -14.94 -17.37 21.07
C ILE A 367 -16.30 -17.82 20.55
N ASP A 368 -17.36 -17.38 21.20
CA ASP A 368 -18.69 -17.45 20.64
C ASP A 368 -18.90 -16.31 19.63
N ILE A 369 -19.68 -16.54 18.58
CA ILE A 369 -19.99 -15.52 17.56
C ILE A 369 -20.56 -14.24 18.23
N GLN A 370 -21.32 -14.39 19.31
CA GLN A 370 -21.91 -13.27 20.06
C GLN A 370 -20.87 -12.43 20.85
N ASP A 371 -19.63 -12.91 21.00
CA ASP A 371 -18.55 -12.16 21.63
C ASP A 371 -17.95 -11.12 20.69
N ILE A 372 -18.21 -11.21 19.38
CA ILE A 372 -17.80 -10.21 18.41
C ILE A 372 -18.56 -8.90 18.69
N LYS A 373 -17.82 -7.81 18.92
CA LYS A 373 -18.40 -6.51 19.32
C LYS A 373 -18.38 -5.45 18.22
N CYS A 374 -17.65 -5.67 17.13
CA CYS A 374 -17.60 -4.78 15.96
C CYS A 374 -17.12 -5.57 14.73
N ILE A 375 -17.47 -5.11 13.54
CA ILE A 375 -16.95 -5.64 12.28
C ILE A 375 -16.20 -4.52 11.55
N LEU A 376 -14.99 -4.84 11.06
CA LEU A 376 -14.14 -3.99 10.25
C LEU A 376 -14.12 -4.53 8.82
N LEU A 377 -14.73 -3.81 7.88
CA LEU A 377 -14.81 -4.14 6.46
C LEU A 377 -13.75 -3.32 5.72
N ASP A 378 -12.60 -3.93 5.43
CA ASP A 378 -11.48 -3.27 4.77
C ASP A 378 -11.55 -3.44 3.23
N ASP A 379 -11.00 -2.47 2.49
CA ASP A 379 -11.06 -2.38 1.02
C ASP A 379 -12.48 -2.51 0.46
N TRP A 380 -13.43 -1.90 1.15
CA TRP A 380 -14.82 -1.90 0.70
C TRP A 380 -15.00 -1.01 -0.51
N ARG A 381 -15.56 -1.59 -1.58
CA ARG A 381 -15.86 -0.86 -2.83
C ARG A 381 -17.36 -0.98 -3.11
N ASN A 382 -17.98 0.10 -3.58
CA ASN A 382 -19.40 0.08 -3.97
C ASN A 382 -19.67 -0.85 -5.17
N SER A 383 -18.63 -1.22 -5.94
CA SER A 383 -18.69 -2.19 -7.04
C SER A 383 -18.76 -3.65 -6.56
N ILE A 384 -18.63 -3.93 -5.26
CA ILE A 384 -18.75 -5.29 -4.73
C ILE A 384 -20.13 -5.83 -5.04
N LYS A 385 -20.17 -6.97 -5.73
CA LYS A 385 -21.43 -7.62 -6.10
C LYS A 385 -22.23 -7.98 -4.84
N ASP A 386 -23.51 -7.62 -4.82
CA ASP A 386 -24.44 -7.87 -3.70
C ASP A 386 -24.04 -7.16 -2.38
N SER A 387 -23.36 -6.01 -2.45
CA SER A 387 -22.85 -5.27 -1.27
C SER A 387 -23.94 -4.99 -0.21
N SER A 388 -25.14 -4.58 -0.61
CA SER A 388 -26.29 -4.38 0.29
C SER A 388 -26.72 -5.67 0.98
N LYS A 389 -26.78 -6.78 0.25
CA LYS A 389 -27.14 -8.10 0.81
C LYS A 389 -26.08 -8.64 1.77
N ILE A 390 -24.79 -8.32 1.54
CA ILE A 390 -23.71 -8.64 2.48
C ILE A 390 -23.96 -7.94 3.82
N LEU A 391 -24.23 -6.63 3.80
CA LEU A 391 -24.51 -5.86 5.00
C LEU A 391 -25.76 -6.36 5.72
N GLU A 392 -26.84 -6.69 4.99
CA GLU A 392 -28.05 -7.29 5.55
C GLU A 392 -27.78 -8.65 6.19
N LYS A 393 -26.97 -9.51 5.54
CA LYS A 393 -26.61 -10.82 6.08
C LYS A 393 -25.78 -10.69 7.36
N ILE A 394 -24.84 -9.75 7.41
CA ILE A 394 -24.09 -9.43 8.63
C ILE A 394 -25.05 -9.05 9.75
N LYS A 395 -26.01 -8.14 9.49
CA LYS A 395 -26.99 -7.70 10.50
C LYS A 395 -27.94 -8.80 10.96
N LYS A 396 -28.17 -9.82 10.14
CA LYS A 396 -28.93 -10.99 10.56
C LYS A 396 -28.18 -11.90 11.53
N ILE A 397 -26.86 -12.08 11.28
CA ILE A 397 -26.00 -12.93 12.10
C ILE A 397 -25.64 -12.22 13.41
N LEU A 398 -25.32 -10.95 13.32
CA LEU A 398 -24.85 -10.10 14.42
C LEU A 398 -25.70 -8.82 14.51
N PRO A 399 -26.92 -8.93 15.07
CA PRO A 399 -27.79 -7.78 15.26
C PRO A 399 -27.18 -6.80 16.27
N ASN A 400 -27.31 -5.50 16.01
CA ASN A 400 -26.92 -4.41 16.89
C ASN A 400 -25.40 -4.18 17.14
N ILE A 401 -24.52 -4.83 16.42
CA ILE A 401 -23.11 -4.49 16.48
C ILE A 401 -22.77 -3.38 15.48
N PRO A 402 -21.82 -2.48 15.80
CA PRO A 402 -21.34 -1.47 14.89
C PRO A 402 -20.55 -2.11 13.73
N ILE A 403 -20.68 -1.48 12.57
CA ILE A 403 -19.92 -1.84 11.37
C ILE A 403 -19.06 -0.63 11.02
N ILE A 404 -17.77 -0.85 10.81
CA ILE A 404 -16.83 0.17 10.32
C ILE A 404 -16.37 -0.25 8.93
N ILE A 405 -16.69 0.56 7.95
CA ILE A 405 -16.26 0.39 6.57
C ILE A 405 -15.02 1.22 6.33
N LEU A 406 -13.98 0.63 5.70
CA LEU A 406 -12.79 1.34 5.26
C LEU A 406 -12.75 1.32 3.73
N SER A 407 -12.71 2.50 3.12
CA SER A 407 -12.80 2.67 1.66
C SER A 407 -11.80 3.70 1.16
N ASN A 408 -11.32 3.50 -0.06
CA ASN A 408 -10.46 4.47 -0.70
C ASN A 408 -11.28 5.68 -1.19
N TYR A 409 -10.68 6.86 -1.06
CA TYR A 409 -11.21 8.10 -1.60
C TYR A 409 -11.00 8.15 -3.11
N ASP A 410 -12.04 8.51 -3.85
CA ASP A 410 -11.93 8.78 -5.27
C ASP A 410 -11.93 10.29 -5.50
N ASP A 411 -10.78 10.85 -5.85
CA ASP A 411 -10.59 12.29 -6.08
C ASP A 411 -11.40 12.83 -7.25
N THR A 412 -11.95 11.98 -8.12
CA THR A 412 -12.80 12.37 -9.24
C THR A 412 -14.24 12.65 -8.79
N ILE A 413 -14.58 12.30 -7.56
CA ILE A 413 -15.91 12.52 -6.98
C ILE A 413 -15.96 13.89 -6.32
N LEU A 414 -16.76 14.77 -6.90
CA LEU A 414 -16.92 16.17 -6.48
C LEU A 414 -17.36 16.35 -5.04
N ILE A 415 -18.15 15.42 -4.51
CA ILE A 415 -18.78 15.54 -3.20
C ILE A 415 -19.15 14.12 -2.75
N GLU A 416 -18.50 13.62 -1.69
CA GLU A 416 -18.79 12.30 -1.16
C GLU A 416 -19.88 12.31 -0.10
N GLY A 417 -20.78 11.36 -0.18
CA GLY A 417 -21.67 10.93 0.88
C GLY A 417 -22.25 9.58 0.53
N LEU A 418 -21.92 8.57 1.32
CA LEU A 418 -22.61 7.30 1.29
C LEU A 418 -23.93 7.40 2.07
N ASP A 419 -24.98 7.87 1.42
CA ASP A 419 -26.32 7.46 1.82
C ASP A 419 -26.65 6.16 1.09
N THR A 420 -26.34 5.04 1.75
CA THR A 420 -26.90 3.76 1.35
C THR A 420 -28.37 3.75 1.77
N GLU A 421 -29.22 4.54 1.08
CA GLU A 421 -30.68 4.47 1.31
C GLU A 421 -31.24 3.07 1.06
N GLU A 422 -30.48 2.20 0.41
CA GLU A 422 -30.84 0.78 0.23
C GLU A 422 -30.47 -0.08 1.44
N SER A 423 -29.49 0.29 2.26
CA SER A 423 -29.27 -0.33 3.56
C SER A 423 -29.76 0.65 4.63
N HIS A 424 -30.70 0.26 5.46
CA HIS A 424 -31.19 1.04 6.62
C HIS A 424 -30.10 1.30 7.69
N ILE A 425 -28.82 1.27 7.30
CA ILE A 425 -27.66 1.46 8.16
C ILE A 425 -27.06 2.82 7.82
N GLY A 426 -27.27 3.80 8.70
CA GLY A 426 -26.63 5.12 8.58
C GLY A 426 -25.16 5.04 8.95
N PHE A 427 -24.26 5.33 8.00
CA PHE A 427 -22.82 5.44 8.26
C PHE A 427 -22.42 6.90 8.44
N LYS A 428 -21.56 7.18 9.43
CA LYS A 428 -20.95 8.50 9.62
C LYS A 428 -19.63 8.57 8.84
N PRO A 429 -19.52 9.42 7.82
CA PRO A 429 -18.27 9.55 7.07
C PRO A 429 -17.19 10.19 7.93
N MET A 430 -16.01 9.60 7.92
CA MET A 430 -14.81 10.06 8.61
C MET A 430 -13.63 9.97 7.67
N TYR A 431 -12.76 10.96 7.69
CA TYR A 431 -11.61 11.03 6.79
C TYR A 431 -10.32 10.86 7.58
N LEU A 432 -9.47 9.93 7.15
CA LEU A 432 -8.17 9.70 7.77
C LEU A 432 -7.18 10.78 7.31
N LYS A 433 -6.66 11.56 8.25
CA LYS A 433 -5.73 12.65 7.95
C LYS A 433 -4.33 12.15 7.61
N GLU A 434 -3.59 12.99 6.89
CA GLU A 434 -2.15 12.87 6.75
C GLU A 434 -1.44 12.90 8.10
N LEU A 435 -0.20 12.40 8.14
CA LEU A 435 0.63 12.46 9.33
C LEU A 435 0.90 13.90 9.74
N THR A 436 0.83 14.14 11.04
CA THR A 436 1.36 15.37 11.66
C THR A 436 2.88 15.34 11.63
N ARG A 437 3.53 16.49 11.82
CA ARG A 437 5.00 16.56 11.98
C ARG A 437 5.48 15.65 13.13
N LYS A 438 4.70 15.53 14.22
CA LYS A 438 4.97 14.61 15.33
C LYS A 438 4.98 13.15 14.85
N GLY A 439 3.98 12.75 14.06
CA GLY A 439 3.93 11.40 13.49
C GLY A 439 5.08 11.11 12.53
N ILE A 440 5.45 12.09 11.69
CA ILE A 440 6.63 11.96 10.81
C ILE A 440 7.90 11.77 11.65
N ARG A 441 8.05 12.55 12.74
CA ARG A 441 9.20 12.45 13.63
C ARG A 441 9.30 11.07 14.29
N GLN A 442 8.19 10.46 14.68
CA GLN A 442 8.17 9.10 15.23
C GLN A 442 8.75 8.08 14.25
N ILE A 443 8.31 8.14 12.98
CA ILE A 443 8.85 7.25 11.92
C ILE A 443 10.33 7.52 11.68
N VAL A 444 10.73 8.80 11.62
CA VAL A 444 12.14 9.19 11.45
C VAL A 444 13.01 8.61 12.56
N ARG A 445 12.59 8.73 13.82
CA ARG A 445 13.33 8.18 14.97
C ARG A 445 13.50 6.68 14.85
N CYS A 446 12.40 5.96 14.65
CA CYS A 446 12.42 4.50 14.55
C CYS A 446 13.44 4.01 13.52
N ILE A 447 13.45 4.60 12.33
CA ILE A 447 14.37 4.21 11.25
C ILE A 447 15.79 4.70 11.51
N ASN A 448 15.95 5.94 12.00
CA ASN A 448 17.27 6.53 12.21
C ASN A 448 18.02 5.92 13.40
N ASP A 449 17.31 5.50 14.44
CA ASP A 449 17.88 4.79 15.60
C ASP A 449 18.51 3.45 15.19
N THR A 450 17.91 2.79 14.18
CA THR A 450 18.43 1.53 13.65
C THR A 450 19.61 1.76 12.70
N ASN A 451 19.55 2.77 11.82
CA ASN A 451 20.44 2.89 10.66
C ASN A 451 21.34 4.13 10.67
N GLN A 452 21.14 5.08 11.58
CA GLN A 452 21.93 6.30 11.73
C GLN A 452 22.20 7.06 10.41
N ILE A 453 21.15 7.39 9.68
CA ILE A 453 21.22 8.03 8.35
C ILE A 453 21.82 9.44 8.47
N ALA A 454 21.29 10.27 9.37
CA ALA A 454 21.71 11.65 9.60
C ALA A 454 21.20 12.18 10.97
N ASP A 455 21.49 13.43 11.30
CA ASP A 455 20.87 14.12 12.42
C ASP A 455 19.33 14.13 12.29
N GLU A 456 18.60 13.80 13.37
CA GLU A 456 17.14 13.68 13.38
C GLU A 456 16.42 14.90 12.79
N ASN A 457 16.84 16.11 13.20
CA ASN A 457 16.18 17.32 12.74
C ASN A 457 16.46 17.60 11.27
N LYS A 458 17.69 17.36 10.81
CA LYS A 458 18.04 17.48 9.38
C LYS A 458 17.27 16.47 8.54
N LEU A 459 17.14 15.25 9.03
CA LEU A 459 16.41 14.20 8.34
C LEU A 459 14.91 14.54 8.29
N LEU A 460 14.34 15.04 9.37
CA LEU A 460 12.93 15.47 9.43
C LEU A 460 12.67 16.65 8.48
N GLU A 461 13.52 17.65 8.48
CA GLU A 461 13.40 18.80 7.57
C GLU A 461 13.50 18.36 6.11
N ARG A 462 14.51 17.55 5.81
CA ARG A 462 14.72 17.02 4.48
C ARG A 462 13.50 16.21 3.98
N LEU A 463 13.03 15.28 4.81
CA LEU A 463 11.86 14.46 4.50
C LEU A 463 10.62 15.33 4.24
N THR A 464 10.38 16.34 5.09
CA THR A 464 9.23 17.24 4.93
C THR A 464 9.31 18.06 3.63
N VAL A 465 10.50 18.54 3.30
CA VAL A 465 10.74 19.29 2.05
C VAL A 465 10.55 18.38 0.84
N ASP A 466 11.16 17.20 0.84
CA ASP A 466 11.08 16.28 -0.30
C ASP A 466 9.66 15.74 -0.51
N LEU A 467 8.86 15.50 0.54
CA LEU A 467 7.44 15.15 0.43
C LEU A 467 6.65 16.28 -0.29
N ASN A 468 6.92 17.53 0.05
CA ASN A 468 6.28 18.68 -0.59
C ASN A 468 6.75 18.88 -2.04
N ASP A 469 8.07 18.82 -2.28
CA ASP A 469 8.67 19.04 -3.61
C ASP A 469 8.26 17.94 -4.62
N LEU A 470 8.11 16.72 -4.13
CA LEU A 470 7.61 15.59 -4.92
C LEU A 470 6.08 15.57 -5.04
N ASN A 471 5.41 16.48 -4.34
CA ASN A 471 3.94 16.56 -4.26
C ASN A 471 3.30 15.21 -3.90
N ILE A 472 3.79 14.59 -2.86
CA ILE A 472 3.27 13.31 -2.33
C ILE A 472 2.76 13.49 -0.90
N HIS A 473 1.70 12.77 -0.59
CA HIS A 473 1.06 12.84 0.72
C HIS A 473 1.98 12.40 1.85
N ARG A 474 1.84 13.02 3.01
CA ARG A 474 2.56 12.67 4.25
C ARG A 474 1.97 11.42 4.89
N THR A 475 2.17 10.28 4.24
CA THR A 475 1.73 8.98 4.71
C THR A 475 2.88 8.21 5.35
N PRO A 476 2.62 7.24 6.25
CA PRO A 476 3.66 6.38 6.80
C PRO A 476 4.50 5.69 5.70
N LEU A 477 3.84 5.21 4.66
CA LEU A 477 4.51 4.53 3.55
C LEU A 477 5.44 5.46 2.77
N ASN A 478 4.98 6.65 2.40
CA ASN A 478 5.80 7.62 1.66
C ASN A 478 7.00 8.10 2.50
N CYS A 479 6.79 8.31 3.79
CA CYS A 479 7.88 8.63 4.72
C CYS A 479 8.91 7.51 4.77
N LEU A 480 8.48 6.26 4.91
CA LEU A 480 9.37 5.10 4.93
C LEU A 480 10.14 4.96 3.61
N GLN A 481 9.47 5.10 2.47
CA GLN A 481 10.09 5.00 1.14
C GLN A 481 11.22 6.02 0.96
N LEU A 482 10.97 7.28 1.35
CA LEU A 482 12.00 8.31 1.27
C LEU A 482 13.14 8.08 2.26
N LEU A 483 12.84 7.62 3.47
CA LEU A 483 13.88 7.29 4.46
C LEU A 483 14.77 6.15 3.99
N LEU A 484 14.19 5.10 3.39
CA LEU A 484 14.97 4.02 2.77
C LEU A 484 15.83 4.51 1.61
N ALA A 485 15.30 5.42 0.78
CA ALA A 485 16.08 6.04 -0.28
C ALA A 485 17.25 6.88 0.31
N PHE A 486 17.03 7.58 1.43
CA PHE A 486 18.08 8.35 2.12
C PHE A 486 19.17 7.47 2.74
N GLN A 487 18.85 6.23 3.14
CA GLN A 487 19.86 5.26 3.61
C GLN A 487 20.89 4.95 2.52
N VAL A 488 20.46 4.85 1.26
CA VAL A 488 21.36 4.56 0.14
C VAL A 488 22.19 5.78 -0.21
N ASN A 489 21.58 6.95 -0.28
CA ASN A 489 22.28 8.20 -0.56
C ASN A 489 21.52 9.42 -0.04
N PHE A 490 21.89 9.92 1.12
CA PHE A 490 21.25 11.07 1.75
C PHE A 490 21.39 12.36 0.92
N ASP A 491 22.47 12.55 0.17
CA ASP A 491 22.72 13.78 -0.58
C ASP A 491 21.99 13.83 -1.93
N ASN A 492 21.60 12.70 -2.49
CA ASN A 492 20.86 12.65 -3.74
C ASN A 492 19.36 12.90 -3.50
N ARG A 493 18.82 13.91 -4.19
CA ARG A 493 17.38 14.17 -4.22
C ARG A 493 16.71 13.38 -5.33
N PRO A 494 15.68 12.56 -5.05
CA PRO A 494 14.85 11.99 -6.10
C PRO A 494 14.12 13.12 -6.82
N ILE A 495 14.23 13.16 -8.14
CA ILE A 495 13.65 14.22 -8.98
C ILE A 495 12.14 14.10 -9.08
N ASN A 496 11.63 12.87 -9.00
CA ASN A 496 10.21 12.54 -9.06
C ASN A 496 9.93 11.21 -8.36
N ARG A 497 8.63 10.91 -8.20
CA ARG A 497 8.17 9.69 -7.54
C ARG A 497 8.69 8.41 -8.20
N SER A 498 8.77 8.37 -9.52
CA SER A 498 9.29 7.20 -10.26
C SER A 498 10.72 6.84 -9.88
N LYS A 499 11.56 7.84 -9.60
CA LYS A 499 12.93 7.61 -9.14
C LYS A 499 13.00 7.09 -7.71
N VAL A 500 12.05 7.46 -6.85
CA VAL A 500 11.94 6.85 -5.51
C VAL A 500 11.70 5.35 -5.63
N PHE A 501 10.82 4.93 -6.53
CA PHE A 501 10.56 3.49 -6.76
C PHE A 501 11.78 2.75 -7.30
N LYS A 502 12.57 3.35 -8.17
CA LYS A 502 13.85 2.74 -8.60
C LYS A 502 14.83 2.55 -7.45
N PHE A 503 14.93 3.49 -6.53
CA PHE A 503 15.74 3.31 -5.33
C PHE A 503 15.23 2.16 -4.46
N LEU A 504 13.92 2.03 -4.31
CA LEU A 504 13.32 0.93 -3.54
C LEU A 504 13.62 -0.44 -4.17
N LEU A 505 13.55 -0.54 -5.51
CA LEU A 505 13.90 -1.77 -6.21
C LEU A 505 15.34 -2.18 -5.95
N ARG A 506 16.27 -1.24 -5.97
CA ARG A 506 17.67 -1.52 -5.61
C ARG A 506 17.80 -2.07 -4.20
N ILE A 507 17.13 -1.45 -3.23
CA ILE A 507 17.12 -1.95 -1.84
C ILE A 507 16.57 -3.37 -1.77
N ILE A 508 15.52 -3.69 -2.54
CA ILE A 508 14.88 -4.99 -2.55
C ILE A 508 15.77 -6.05 -3.21
N PHE A 509 16.38 -5.74 -4.36
CA PHE A 509 17.09 -6.71 -5.17
C PHE A 509 18.61 -6.75 -4.93
N ASP A 510 19.24 -5.63 -4.58
CA ASP A 510 20.69 -5.56 -4.32
C ASP A 510 21.06 -5.96 -2.88
N ASN A 511 20.10 -6.38 -2.06
CA ASN A 511 20.40 -6.83 -0.70
C ASN A 511 21.23 -8.12 -0.74
N PRO A 512 22.46 -8.14 -0.16
CA PRO A 512 23.33 -9.33 -0.18
C PRO A 512 22.70 -10.59 0.42
N GLY A 513 21.69 -10.44 1.29
CA GLY A 513 20.91 -11.57 1.86
C GLY A 513 20.00 -12.28 0.85
N ASN A 514 19.66 -11.62 -0.25
CA ASN A 514 18.76 -12.16 -1.29
C ASN A 514 19.49 -12.86 -2.43
N LEU A 515 20.83 -12.81 -2.46
CA LEU A 515 21.63 -13.38 -3.54
C LEU A 515 21.92 -14.87 -3.27
N PHE A 516 21.15 -15.75 -3.88
CA PHE A 516 21.58 -17.12 -4.07
C PHE A 516 22.76 -17.18 -5.06
N TYR A 517 23.73 -18.03 -4.74
CA TYR A 517 24.95 -18.15 -5.53
C TYR A 517 24.63 -18.57 -6.98
N GLY A 518 24.91 -17.67 -7.92
CA GLY A 518 24.75 -17.94 -9.36
C GLY A 518 23.46 -17.43 -9.99
N ASP A 519 22.57 -16.76 -9.25
CA ASP A 519 21.39 -16.12 -9.81
C ASP A 519 21.72 -14.76 -10.43
N ASN A 520 21.30 -14.56 -11.68
CA ASN A 520 21.39 -13.29 -12.39
C ASN A 520 20.16 -12.40 -12.09
N LEU A 521 19.72 -12.35 -10.83
CA LEU A 521 18.62 -11.51 -10.40
C LEU A 521 19.17 -10.15 -9.98
N ASP A 522 19.29 -9.24 -10.92
CA ASP A 522 19.51 -7.82 -10.70
C ASP A 522 18.22 -7.01 -10.92
N GLU A 523 18.25 -5.71 -10.63
CA GLU A 523 17.12 -4.79 -10.81
C GLU A 523 16.55 -4.87 -12.25
N ASP A 524 17.41 -4.94 -13.25
CA ASP A 524 17.03 -4.90 -14.67
C ASP A 524 16.36 -6.21 -15.10
N ASN A 525 16.92 -7.37 -14.74
CA ASN A 525 16.32 -8.67 -15.01
C ASN A 525 14.98 -8.86 -14.31
N CYS A 526 14.90 -8.44 -13.07
CA CYS A 526 13.64 -8.47 -12.31
C CYS A 526 12.58 -7.57 -12.94
N SER A 527 12.95 -6.33 -13.31
CA SER A 527 12.04 -5.40 -14.00
C SER A 527 11.61 -5.91 -15.36
N PHE A 528 12.48 -6.62 -16.09
CA PHE A 528 12.15 -7.23 -17.37
C PHE A 528 11.10 -8.34 -17.24
N LEU A 529 11.28 -9.27 -16.30
CA LEU A 529 10.36 -10.37 -16.04
C LEU A 529 9.03 -9.87 -15.47
N LEU A 530 9.09 -9.02 -14.46
CA LEU A 530 7.89 -8.46 -13.82
C LEU A 530 7.12 -7.53 -14.75
N GLY A 531 7.83 -6.81 -15.63
CA GLY A 531 7.20 -6.00 -16.67
C GLY A 531 6.28 -6.81 -17.57
N TYR A 532 6.78 -7.97 -18.06
CA TYR A 532 5.95 -8.88 -18.85
C TYR A 532 4.77 -9.44 -18.02
N PHE A 533 5.01 -9.86 -16.78
CA PHE A 533 3.94 -10.40 -15.97
C PHE A 533 2.85 -9.36 -15.68
N CYS A 534 3.23 -8.10 -15.45
CA CYS A 534 2.26 -7.00 -15.29
C CYS A 534 1.52 -6.70 -16.61
N GLU A 535 2.19 -6.77 -17.78
CA GLU A 535 1.52 -6.73 -19.09
C GLU A 535 0.47 -7.84 -19.19
N TYR A 536 0.83 -9.08 -18.82
CA TYR A 536 -0.09 -10.21 -18.81
C TYR A 536 -1.32 -9.95 -17.92
N LEU A 537 -1.13 -9.43 -16.69
CA LEU A 537 -2.23 -9.12 -15.79
C LEU A 537 -3.16 -8.05 -16.38
N LEU A 538 -2.61 -6.96 -16.92
CA LEU A 538 -3.39 -5.87 -17.49
C LEU A 538 -4.16 -6.29 -18.75
N ARG A 539 -3.55 -7.08 -19.62
CA ARG A 539 -4.24 -7.59 -20.83
C ARG A 539 -5.40 -8.53 -20.50
N ASN A 540 -5.30 -9.25 -19.39
CA ASN A 540 -6.32 -10.19 -18.95
C ASN A 540 -7.30 -9.60 -17.91
N GLY A 541 -7.14 -8.32 -17.52
CA GLY A 541 -7.99 -7.67 -16.51
C GLY A 541 -7.93 -8.36 -15.15
N LYS A 542 -6.76 -8.90 -14.76
CA LYS A 542 -6.55 -9.63 -13.51
C LYS A 542 -5.78 -8.78 -12.50
N GLU A 543 -6.18 -8.87 -11.23
CA GLU A 543 -5.44 -8.32 -10.10
C GLU A 543 -4.84 -9.44 -9.23
N ASP A 544 -5.51 -10.60 -9.18
CA ASP A 544 -5.13 -11.78 -8.41
C ASP A 544 -4.66 -12.89 -9.33
N PHE A 545 -3.67 -13.68 -8.88
CA PHE A 545 -3.10 -14.79 -9.63
C PHE A 545 -2.65 -15.92 -8.69
N THR A 546 -2.44 -17.12 -9.23
CA THR A 546 -1.88 -18.24 -8.48
C THR A 546 -0.36 -18.26 -8.59
N GLU A 547 0.30 -18.90 -7.62
CA GLU A 547 1.74 -19.10 -7.66
C GLU A 547 2.18 -19.82 -8.93
N LYS A 548 1.44 -20.87 -9.31
CA LYS A 548 1.69 -21.62 -10.53
C LYS A 548 1.59 -20.73 -11.77
N GLU A 549 0.57 -19.89 -11.85
CA GLU A 549 0.39 -18.94 -12.97
C GLU A 549 1.56 -17.96 -13.08
N PHE A 550 2.05 -17.43 -11.96
CA PHE A 550 3.23 -16.57 -11.94
C PHE A 550 4.47 -17.28 -12.46
N ILE A 551 4.73 -18.49 -11.96
CA ILE A 551 5.91 -19.28 -12.32
C ILE A 551 5.85 -19.68 -13.80
N ASP A 552 4.74 -20.25 -14.26
CA ASP A 552 4.57 -20.76 -15.62
C ASP A 552 4.71 -19.63 -16.65
N GLU A 553 4.00 -18.51 -16.45
CA GLU A 553 4.02 -17.38 -17.39
C GLU A 553 5.39 -16.67 -17.42
N THR A 554 5.97 -16.43 -16.25
CA THR A 554 7.24 -15.71 -16.16
C THR A 554 8.40 -16.56 -16.66
N THR A 555 8.43 -17.87 -16.35
CA THR A 555 9.45 -18.80 -16.85
C THR A 555 9.35 -18.95 -18.36
N SER A 556 8.14 -19.17 -18.89
CA SER A 556 7.92 -19.29 -20.35
C SER A 556 8.34 -18.02 -21.11
N PHE A 557 8.12 -16.85 -20.54
CA PHE A 557 8.60 -15.59 -21.12
C PHE A 557 10.12 -15.48 -21.03
N GLY A 558 10.73 -15.82 -19.89
CA GLY A 558 12.18 -15.84 -19.72
C GLY A 558 12.86 -16.74 -20.75
N GLU A 559 12.40 -17.99 -20.91
CA GLU A 559 12.94 -18.94 -21.87
C GLU A 559 12.86 -18.44 -23.33
N ARG A 560 11.72 -17.84 -23.72
CA ARG A 560 11.56 -17.26 -25.06
C ARG A 560 12.54 -16.10 -25.33
N ASN A 561 13.01 -15.43 -24.29
CA ASN A 561 13.95 -14.31 -24.40
C ASN A 561 15.37 -14.68 -23.97
N TYR A 562 15.68 -15.97 -23.83
CA TYR A 562 17.00 -16.47 -23.36
C TYR A 562 17.44 -15.90 -22.01
N ASN A 563 16.49 -15.56 -21.15
CA ASN A 563 16.72 -15.13 -19.78
C ASN A 563 16.63 -16.33 -18.84
N THR A 564 17.72 -16.63 -18.15
CA THR A 564 17.84 -17.80 -17.26
C THR A 564 17.68 -17.45 -15.78
N SER A 565 17.09 -16.32 -15.47
CA SER A 565 16.86 -15.89 -14.08
C SER A 565 15.96 -16.87 -13.33
N ASN A 566 16.25 -17.07 -12.06
CA ASN A 566 15.47 -17.98 -11.21
C ASN A 566 14.15 -17.31 -10.75
N VAL A 567 13.05 -17.70 -11.40
CA VAL A 567 11.71 -17.16 -11.15
C VAL A 567 11.21 -17.51 -9.74
N LEU A 568 11.56 -18.67 -9.20
CA LEU A 568 11.19 -19.09 -7.84
C LEU A 568 11.85 -18.18 -6.80
N ASN A 569 13.12 -17.87 -6.98
CA ASN A 569 13.84 -16.94 -6.12
C ASN A 569 13.27 -15.52 -6.22
N LEU A 570 12.94 -15.07 -7.44
CA LEU A 570 12.25 -13.80 -7.65
C LEU A 570 10.93 -13.74 -6.85
N LEU A 571 10.11 -14.78 -6.94
CA LEU A 571 8.86 -14.87 -6.19
C LEU A 571 9.08 -14.77 -4.68
N GLN A 572 10.08 -15.49 -4.17
CA GLN A 572 10.42 -15.48 -2.74
C GLN A 572 10.89 -14.09 -2.27
N ILE A 573 11.77 -13.44 -3.02
CA ILE A 573 12.21 -12.07 -2.74
C ILE A 573 11.01 -11.11 -2.65
N LEU A 574 10.09 -11.22 -3.62
CA LEU A 574 8.90 -10.37 -3.64
C LEU A 574 7.96 -10.63 -2.46
N LYS A 575 7.78 -11.89 -2.04
CA LYS A 575 6.99 -12.25 -0.86
C LYS A 575 7.66 -11.78 0.44
N ASN A 576 8.97 -12.01 0.60
CA ASN A 576 9.73 -11.61 1.80
C ASN A 576 9.71 -10.10 2.02
N ASN A 577 9.81 -9.33 0.93
CA ASN A 577 9.75 -7.86 0.97
C ASN A 577 8.33 -7.30 0.91
N GLN A 578 7.32 -8.15 1.03
CA GLN A 578 5.91 -7.74 1.01
C GLN A 578 5.50 -6.93 -0.23
N VAL A 579 6.16 -7.16 -1.36
CA VAL A 579 5.74 -6.66 -2.67
C VAL A 579 4.56 -7.48 -3.16
N LEU A 580 4.62 -8.80 -2.94
CA LEU A 580 3.53 -9.74 -3.15
C LEU A 580 2.99 -10.23 -1.80
N VAL A 581 1.68 -10.35 -1.70
CA VAL A 581 0.97 -10.86 -0.52
C VAL A 581 0.00 -11.96 -0.93
N GLU A 582 -0.21 -12.90 -0.01
CA GLU A 582 -1.17 -13.97 -0.21
C GLU A 582 -2.50 -13.64 0.47
N CYS A 583 -3.59 -13.75 -0.27
CA CYS A 583 -4.96 -13.51 0.18
C CYS A 583 -5.87 -14.61 -0.32
N ASN A 584 -6.55 -15.33 0.58
CA ASN A 584 -7.57 -16.32 0.23
C ASN A 584 -7.09 -17.41 -0.77
N GLY A 585 -5.80 -17.79 -0.73
CA GLY A 585 -5.18 -18.76 -1.62
C GLY A 585 -4.77 -18.24 -2.99
N PHE A 586 -4.86 -16.93 -3.20
CA PHE A 586 -4.32 -16.22 -4.35
C PHE A 586 -3.19 -15.28 -3.94
N ILE A 587 -2.33 -14.94 -4.87
CA ILE A 587 -1.27 -13.97 -4.70
C ILE A 587 -1.67 -12.68 -5.43
N ARG A 588 -1.35 -11.54 -4.85
CA ARG A 588 -1.51 -10.22 -5.50
C ARG A 588 -0.38 -9.28 -5.11
N PHE A 589 -0.17 -8.27 -5.92
CA PHE A 589 0.69 -7.15 -5.51
C PHE A 589 0.05 -6.43 -4.33
N ARG A 590 0.82 -6.24 -3.25
CA ARG A 590 0.34 -5.54 -2.05
C ARG A 590 -0.17 -4.14 -2.35
N PHE A 591 0.49 -3.47 -3.29
CA PHE A 591 0.11 -2.15 -3.76
C PHE A 591 0.03 -2.16 -5.28
N SER A 592 -1.06 -1.69 -5.85
CA SER A 592 -1.30 -1.63 -7.31
C SER A 592 -0.24 -0.82 -8.06
N TYR A 593 0.41 0.15 -7.40
CA TYR A 593 1.46 0.94 -8.04
C TYR A 593 2.67 0.10 -8.51
N TRP A 594 2.92 -1.07 -7.94
CA TRP A 594 3.94 -1.99 -8.44
C TRP A 594 3.59 -2.50 -9.84
N ILE A 595 2.31 -2.84 -10.04
CA ILE A 595 1.82 -3.24 -11.38
C ILE A 595 2.04 -2.09 -12.35
N TYR A 596 1.69 -0.88 -11.96
CA TYR A 596 1.81 0.29 -12.82
C TYR A 596 3.26 0.66 -13.13
N PHE A 597 4.14 0.53 -12.16
CA PHE A 597 5.56 0.78 -12.36
C PHE A 597 6.18 -0.22 -13.33
N PHE A 598 5.99 -1.53 -13.12
CA PHE A 598 6.54 -2.55 -13.99
C PHE A 598 5.90 -2.55 -15.39
N ALA A 599 4.62 -2.25 -15.48
CA ALA A 599 3.97 -2.02 -16.78
C ALA A 599 4.59 -0.84 -17.52
N ALA A 600 4.89 0.26 -16.84
CA ALA A 600 5.58 1.40 -17.45
C ALA A 600 7.02 1.05 -17.92
N GLU A 601 7.78 0.27 -17.15
CA GLU A 601 9.08 -0.26 -17.59
C GLU A 601 8.92 -1.17 -18.83
N ARG A 602 7.86 -1.99 -18.87
CA ARG A 602 7.54 -2.85 -20.03
C ARG A 602 7.19 -2.05 -21.27
N MET A 603 6.44 -0.96 -21.14
CA MET A 603 6.11 -0.08 -22.28
C MET A 603 7.35 0.49 -22.98
N LYS A 604 8.47 0.66 -22.28
CA LYS A 604 9.74 1.11 -22.88
C LYS A 604 10.39 0.04 -23.74
N LEU A 605 10.16 -1.22 -23.41
CA LEU A 605 10.78 -2.39 -24.05
C LEU A 605 9.89 -3.04 -25.12
N SER A 606 8.58 -2.78 -25.10
CA SER A 606 7.60 -3.38 -26.00
C SER A 606 6.73 -2.30 -26.63
N GLU A 607 6.99 -2.00 -27.90
CA GLU A 607 6.19 -1.08 -28.71
C GLU A 607 4.74 -1.57 -28.85
N ASP A 608 4.54 -2.88 -28.96
CA ASP A 608 3.20 -3.48 -29.01
C ASP A 608 2.41 -3.21 -27.74
N PHE A 609 3.03 -3.34 -26.56
CA PHE A 609 2.35 -3.04 -25.31
C PHE A 609 2.13 -1.53 -25.10
N ALA A 610 3.09 -0.69 -25.52
CA ALA A 610 2.89 0.76 -25.50
C ALA A 610 1.71 1.16 -26.40
N ASN A 611 1.63 0.60 -27.60
CA ASN A 611 0.50 0.81 -28.52
C ASN A 611 -0.83 0.27 -27.95
N PHE A 612 -0.81 -0.84 -27.23
CA PHE A 612 -1.99 -1.34 -26.51
C PHE A 612 -2.47 -0.34 -25.46
N MET A 613 -1.55 0.23 -24.66
CA MET A 613 -1.90 1.18 -23.60
C MET A 613 -2.42 2.51 -24.16
N PHE A 614 -1.81 3.04 -25.21
CA PHE A 614 -2.24 4.31 -25.82
C PHE A 614 -3.34 4.11 -26.86
N GLY A 615 -3.20 3.14 -27.76
CA GLY A 615 -4.08 2.96 -28.94
C GLY A 615 -5.52 2.59 -28.58
N GLN A 616 -5.73 1.88 -27.47
CA GLN A 616 -7.07 1.55 -26.96
C GLN A 616 -7.52 2.49 -25.84
N LYS A 617 -6.82 3.59 -25.65
CA LYS A 617 -7.08 4.61 -24.59
C LYS A 617 -7.08 4.02 -23.17
N HIS A 618 -6.38 2.89 -22.93
CA HIS A 618 -6.21 2.32 -21.59
C HIS A 618 -5.48 3.30 -20.64
N SER A 619 -4.65 4.19 -21.18
CA SER A 619 -4.01 5.28 -20.44
C SER A 619 -4.99 6.19 -19.69
N ILE A 620 -6.26 6.24 -20.10
CA ILE A 620 -7.32 6.98 -19.41
C ILE A 620 -7.67 6.33 -18.06
N TYR A 621 -7.63 5.00 -18.01
CA TYR A 621 -7.99 4.24 -16.81
C TYR A 621 -6.81 4.03 -15.84
N TYR A 622 -5.58 4.24 -16.31
CA TYR A 622 -4.35 4.01 -15.52
C TYR A 622 -3.40 5.21 -15.57
N PRO A 623 -3.78 6.37 -14.99
CA PRO A 623 -2.94 7.57 -14.98
C PRO A 623 -1.58 7.34 -14.30
N GLU A 624 -1.50 6.39 -13.38
CA GLU A 624 -0.27 6.00 -12.69
C GLU A 624 0.76 5.37 -13.66
N ILE A 625 0.33 4.59 -14.64
CA ILE A 625 1.25 4.00 -15.63
C ILE A 625 1.90 5.13 -16.43
N ILE A 626 1.12 6.14 -16.83
CA ILE A 626 1.66 7.31 -17.54
C ILE A 626 2.62 8.10 -16.66
N GLU A 627 2.30 8.25 -15.38
CA GLU A 627 3.20 8.89 -14.41
C GLU A 627 4.56 8.18 -14.34
N PHE A 628 4.58 6.85 -14.25
CA PHE A 628 5.82 6.09 -14.20
C PHE A 628 6.53 6.07 -15.56
N TYR A 629 5.81 5.93 -16.66
CA TYR A 629 6.39 5.91 -18.00
C TYR A 629 7.13 7.20 -18.35
N THR A 630 6.53 8.35 -18.05
CA THR A 630 7.14 9.66 -18.25
C THR A 630 8.13 10.04 -17.14
N GLY A 631 7.94 9.51 -15.93
CA GLY A 631 8.77 9.85 -14.78
C GLY A 631 10.10 9.10 -14.72
N THR A 632 10.16 7.88 -15.23
CA THR A 632 11.42 7.11 -15.33
C THR A 632 12.29 7.59 -16.48
N ASP A 633 11.67 8.11 -17.56
CA ASP A 633 12.34 8.73 -18.70
C ASP A 633 11.60 10.04 -19.07
N GLY A 634 12.10 11.15 -18.56
CA GLY A 634 11.49 12.48 -18.76
C GLY A 634 11.58 13.05 -20.18
N ALA A 635 12.14 12.30 -21.15
CA ALA A 635 12.28 12.71 -22.55
C ALA A 635 11.25 12.05 -23.50
N ARG A 636 10.18 11.45 -22.95
CA ARG A 636 9.18 10.70 -23.72
C ARG A 636 8.22 11.64 -24.48
N GLU A 637 8.70 12.14 -25.64
CA GLU A 637 7.88 12.95 -26.54
C GLU A 637 6.73 12.19 -27.19
N ASP A 638 6.89 10.86 -27.36
CA ASP A 638 5.86 9.97 -27.87
C ASP A 638 4.60 10.01 -27.00
N ALA A 639 4.76 9.82 -25.71
CA ALA A 639 3.67 9.91 -24.73
C ALA A 639 3.00 11.29 -24.77
N ALA A 640 3.79 12.36 -24.78
CA ALA A 640 3.25 13.73 -24.82
C ALA A 640 2.41 13.96 -26.07
N LYS A 641 2.88 13.57 -27.27
CA LYS A 641 2.16 13.73 -28.54
C LYS A 641 0.84 12.94 -28.57
N MET A 642 0.83 11.71 -28.09
CA MET A 642 -0.37 10.88 -28.04
C MET A 642 -1.40 11.46 -27.06
N ILE A 643 -0.98 11.90 -25.88
CA ILE A 643 -1.86 12.49 -24.88
C ILE A 643 -2.45 13.83 -25.39
N ILE A 644 -1.65 14.67 -26.04
CA ILE A 644 -2.14 15.93 -26.65
C ILE A 644 -3.22 15.63 -27.69
N HIS A 645 -2.98 14.64 -28.55
CA HIS A 645 -3.95 14.21 -29.56
C HIS A 645 -5.27 13.78 -28.91
N ASP A 646 -5.20 12.88 -27.95
CA ASP A 646 -6.37 12.33 -27.25
C ASP A 646 -7.13 13.41 -26.46
N LEU A 647 -6.41 14.33 -25.78
CA LEU A 647 -7.02 15.45 -25.06
C LEU A 647 -7.80 16.38 -26.01
N ASN A 648 -7.21 16.72 -27.16
CA ASN A 648 -7.86 17.58 -28.12
C ASN A 648 -9.08 16.91 -28.77
N GLU A 649 -8.95 15.62 -29.13
CA GLU A 649 -10.06 14.83 -29.68
C GLU A 649 -11.21 14.73 -28.69
N LEU A 650 -10.91 14.34 -27.44
CA LEU A 650 -11.93 14.09 -26.43
C LEU A 650 -12.58 15.40 -25.95
N SER A 651 -11.80 16.46 -25.78
CA SER A 651 -12.34 17.79 -25.47
C SER A 651 -13.28 18.31 -26.57
N ALA A 652 -12.89 18.15 -27.85
CA ALA A 652 -13.72 18.54 -28.99
C ALA A 652 -14.99 17.67 -29.09
N LYS A 653 -14.88 16.38 -28.80
CA LYS A 653 -16.02 15.46 -28.77
C LYS A 653 -17.01 15.85 -27.68
N VAL A 654 -16.58 16.04 -26.46
CA VAL A 654 -17.41 16.47 -25.31
C VAL A 654 -18.09 17.81 -25.65
N HIS A 655 -17.33 18.77 -26.15
CA HIS A 655 -17.86 20.07 -26.54
C HIS A 655 -18.98 19.98 -27.60
N LYS A 656 -18.75 19.20 -28.65
CA LYS A 656 -19.70 19.03 -29.78
C LYS A 656 -20.94 18.24 -29.37
N GLU A 657 -20.77 17.16 -28.62
CA GLU A 657 -21.86 16.24 -28.23
C GLU A 657 -22.80 16.89 -27.23
N ILE A 658 -22.28 17.57 -26.22
CA ILE A 658 -23.08 18.28 -25.23
C ILE A 658 -23.68 19.58 -25.82
N GLY A 659 -23.08 20.13 -26.88
CA GLY A 659 -23.54 21.36 -27.53
C GLY A 659 -23.42 22.58 -26.62
N ILE A 660 -22.27 22.67 -25.91
CA ILE A 660 -21.98 23.80 -25.04
C ILE A 660 -21.73 25.05 -25.84
N ARG A 661 -22.30 26.18 -25.43
CA ARG A 661 -22.09 27.49 -26.07
C ARG A 661 -20.73 28.07 -25.66
N ASP A 662 -19.98 28.61 -26.61
CA ASP A 662 -18.65 29.19 -26.37
C ASP A 662 -18.70 30.53 -25.61
N ASP A 663 -19.79 31.27 -25.75
CA ASP A 663 -19.99 32.58 -25.14
C ASP A 663 -20.43 32.54 -23.67
N ILE A 664 -20.74 31.34 -23.12
CA ILE A 664 -21.14 31.22 -21.72
C ILE A 664 -19.93 31.41 -20.82
N ASN A 665 -19.92 32.53 -20.13
CA ASN A 665 -18.96 32.80 -19.06
C ASN A 665 -19.70 33.27 -17.79
N PRO A 666 -20.09 32.32 -16.91
CA PRO A 666 -20.85 32.62 -15.70
C PRO A 666 -20.17 33.62 -14.78
N PHE A 667 -18.85 33.66 -14.83
CA PHE A 667 -18.03 34.46 -13.93
C PHE A 667 -17.92 35.94 -14.34
N SER A 668 -18.30 36.30 -15.56
CA SER A 668 -18.30 37.69 -16.01
C SER A 668 -19.39 38.50 -15.34
N ASP A 669 -20.51 37.87 -15.03
CA ASP A 669 -21.71 38.52 -14.48
C ASP A 669 -21.73 38.51 -12.94
N ILE A 670 -20.90 37.70 -12.33
CA ILE A 670 -20.74 37.69 -10.89
C ILE A 670 -19.86 38.86 -10.45
N LYS A 671 -20.38 39.68 -9.52
CA LYS A 671 -19.66 40.87 -8.99
C LYS A 671 -19.45 40.75 -7.51
N TRP A 672 -18.22 41.02 -7.08
CA TRP A 672 -17.90 41.18 -5.67
C TRP A 672 -18.35 42.57 -5.20
N THR A 673 -19.10 42.65 -4.10
CA THR A 673 -19.65 43.91 -3.57
C THR A 673 -19.03 44.29 -2.25
N LEU A 674 -19.03 45.60 -1.93
CA LEU A 674 -18.46 46.14 -0.69
C LEU A 674 -19.04 45.52 0.62
N ASN A 675 -20.22 44.90 0.54
CA ASN A 675 -20.85 44.24 1.69
C ASN A 675 -20.41 42.78 1.84
N GLU A 676 -19.30 42.40 1.20
CA GLU A 676 -18.75 41.03 1.19
C GLU A 676 -19.71 39.98 0.62
N LYS A 677 -20.83 40.40 0.00
CA LYS A 677 -21.76 39.52 -0.69
C LYS A 677 -21.45 39.49 -2.17
N VAL A 678 -21.28 38.34 -2.73
CA VAL A 678 -21.20 38.16 -4.19
C VAL A 678 -22.61 38.28 -4.73
N LYS A 679 -22.86 39.27 -5.57
CA LYS A 679 -24.10 39.40 -6.38
C LYS A 679 -23.85 38.69 -7.70
N GLY A 680 -24.69 37.73 -8.02
CA GLY A 680 -24.42 36.79 -9.09
C GLY A 680 -25.46 36.78 -10.22
N MET A 681 -25.20 35.84 -11.08
CA MET A 681 -25.98 35.47 -12.23
C MET A 681 -27.47 35.41 -11.99
N THR A 682 -28.23 35.75 -13.03
CA THR A 682 -29.65 35.44 -13.06
C THR A 682 -29.82 33.93 -13.30
N GLN A 683 -30.66 33.31 -12.50
CA GLN A 683 -31.11 31.92 -12.66
C GLN A 683 -31.57 31.67 -14.11
N GLU A 684 -32.22 32.65 -14.71
CA GLU A 684 -32.75 32.61 -16.07
C GLU A 684 -31.68 32.34 -17.14
N GLN A 685 -30.49 32.95 -17.03
CA GLN A 685 -29.40 32.72 -17.98
C GLN A 685 -28.85 31.29 -17.90
N LEU A 686 -28.80 30.68 -16.73
CA LEU A 686 -28.33 29.32 -16.53
C LEU A 686 -29.36 28.31 -17.03
N GLU A 687 -30.61 28.49 -16.68
CA GLU A 687 -31.72 27.66 -17.14
C GLU A 687 -31.87 27.71 -18.66
N LEU A 688 -31.70 28.89 -19.26
CA LEU A 688 -31.68 29.07 -20.70
C LEU A 688 -30.52 28.28 -21.35
N SER A 689 -29.33 28.34 -20.77
CA SER A 689 -28.18 27.59 -21.27
C SER A 689 -28.39 26.07 -21.22
N VAL A 690 -29.04 25.55 -20.16
CA VAL A 690 -29.42 24.14 -20.08
C VAL A 690 -30.44 23.78 -21.15
N LYS A 691 -31.44 24.59 -21.36
CA LYS A 691 -32.49 24.35 -22.39
C LYS A 691 -31.94 24.37 -23.81
N GLU A 692 -30.96 25.26 -24.10
CA GLU A 692 -30.35 25.37 -25.41
C GLU A 692 -29.24 24.33 -25.65
N SER A 693 -28.77 23.65 -24.61
CA SER A 693 -27.78 22.58 -24.72
C SER A 693 -28.34 21.31 -25.36
N LYS A 694 -27.49 20.37 -25.74
CA LYS A 694 -27.89 19.03 -26.23
C LYS A 694 -28.04 18.00 -25.10
N LEU A 695 -28.20 18.46 -23.86
CA LEU A 695 -28.47 17.56 -22.74
C LEU A 695 -29.74 16.74 -22.99
N PRO A 696 -29.82 15.53 -22.46
CA PRO A 696 -31.02 14.70 -22.53
C PRO A 696 -32.26 15.45 -22.08
N ASP A 697 -33.40 15.15 -22.70
CA ASP A 697 -34.66 15.89 -22.46
C ASP A 697 -35.10 15.72 -20.99
N GLU A 698 -34.84 14.57 -20.36
CA GLU A 698 -35.12 14.36 -18.95
C GLU A 698 -34.38 15.33 -18.02
N ILE A 699 -33.15 15.71 -18.38
CA ILE A 699 -32.39 16.74 -17.64
C ILE A 699 -32.95 18.14 -17.90
N LYS A 700 -33.30 18.42 -19.14
CA LYS A 700 -33.92 19.73 -19.50
C LYS A 700 -35.28 19.93 -18.85
N ASP A 701 -36.09 18.87 -18.84
CA ASP A 701 -37.40 18.86 -18.21
C ASP A 701 -37.28 19.00 -16.69
N ALA A 702 -36.32 18.34 -16.07
CA ALA A 702 -36.05 18.47 -14.65
C ALA A 702 -35.65 19.89 -14.23
N VAL A 703 -34.93 20.60 -15.05
CA VAL A 703 -34.57 22.01 -14.79
C VAL A 703 -35.78 22.92 -15.02
N ALA A 704 -36.64 22.58 -15.97
CA ALA A 704 -37.85 23.35 -16.28
C ALA A 704 -38.95 23.11 -15.25
N ASP A 705 -39.08 21.92 -14.70
CA ASP A 705 -40.18 21.50 -13.82
C ASP A 705 -39.77 21.66 -12.35
N LYS A 706 -40.04 22.81 -11.77
CA LYS A 706 -39.62 23.20 -10.40
C LYS A 706 -40.23 22.35 -9.31
N ASP A 707 -41.27 21.57 -9.56
CA ASP A 707 -42.04 20.80 -8.60
C ASP A 707 -41.80 19.27 -8.69
N TYR A 708 -40.90 18.84 -9.55
CA TYR A 708 -40.68 17.43 -9.81
C TYR A 708 -39.82 16.79 -8.70
N ASN A 709 -40.39 15.81 -7.98
CA ASN A 709 -39.86 15.29 -6.74
C ASN A 709 -39.31 13.85 -6.83
N SER A 710 -38.97 13.32 -8.00
CA SER A 710 -38.42 11.97 -8.12
C SER A 710 -36.90 11.95 -8.25
N ILE A 711 -36.27 11.55 -7.18
CA ILE A 711 -34.82 11.60 -6.96
C ILE A 711 -34.06 10.49 -7.72
N LYS A 712 -34.63 9.29 -7.82
CA LYS A 712 -33.95 8.11 -8.39
C LYS A 712 -33.62 8.17 -9.89
N PRO A 713 -34.48 8.66 -10.79
CA PRO A 713 -34.17 8.76 -12.21
C PRO A 713 -33.00 9.72 -12.54
N TYR A 714 -32.82 10.78 -11.74
CA TYR A 714 -31.80 11.80 -12.02
C TYR A 714 -30.38 11.31 -11.75
N ASN A 715 -30.17 10.55 -10.71
CA ASN A 715 -28.84 10.06 -10.36
C ASN A 715 -28.32 9.12 -11.45
N GLN A 716 -29.19 8.27 -11.97
CA GLN A 716 -28.86 7.39 -13.08
C GLN A 716 -28.63 8.19 -14.37
N THR A 717 -29.47 9.19 -14.65
CA THR A 717 -29.35 10.02 -15.85
C THR A 717 -28.07 10.85 -15.86
N ILE A 718 -27.64 11.39 -14.70
CA ILE A 718 -26.36 12.13 -14.62
C ILE A 718 -25.19 11.17 -14.82
N SER A 719 -25.23 9.97 -14.23
CA SER A 719 -24.20 8.95 -14.42
C SER A 719 -24.09 8.54 -15.89
N ASP A 720 -25.23 8.16 -16.47
CA ASP A 720 -25.32 7.76 -17.88
C ASP A 720 -24.84 8.90 -18.79
N PHE A 721 -25.21 10.15 -18.46
CA PHE A 721 -24.73 11.33 -19.18
C PHE A 721 -23.21 11.48 -19.11
N LEU A 722 -22.59 11.38 -17.93
CA LEU A 722 -21.14 11.53 -17.81
C LEU A 722 -20.37 10.41 -18.51
N GLU A 723 -20.95 9.21 -18.59
CA GLU A 723 -20.38 8.05 -19.30
C GLU A 723 -20.65 8.15 -20.81
N GLU A 724 -21.90 8.41 -21.23
CA GLU A 724 -22.31 8.48 -22.62
C GLU A 724 -21.61 9.60 -23.40
N TYR A 725 -21.41 10.75 -22.73
CA TYR A 725 -20.75 11.91 -23.33
C TYR A 725 -19.25 12.01 -23.02
N ASP A 726 -18.64 10.92 -22.60
CA ASP A 726 -17.18 10.81 -22.35
C ASP A 726 -16.59 11.83 -21.36
N VAL A 727 -17.40 12.47 -20.55
CA VAL A 727 -16.92 13.50 -19.60
C VAL A 727 -16.00 12.87 -18.54
N LYS A 728 -16.32 11.68 -18.02
CA LYS A 728 -15.47 10.94 -17.09
C LYS A 728 -14.13 10.58 -17.71
N ASN A 729 -14.15 10.15 -18.97
CA ASN A 729 -12.94 9.86 -19.72
C ASN A 729 -12.08 11.12 -19.90
N LEU A 730 -12.69 12.27 -20.20
CA LEU A 730 -11.98 13.54 -20.26
C LEU A 730 -11.33 13.92 -18.94
N MET A 731 -12.04 13.74 -17.81
CA MET A 731 -11.49 14.03 -16.48
C MET A 731 -10.29 13.14 -16.16
N ASN A 732 -10.38 11.85 -16.43
CA ASN A 732 -9.29 10.89 -16.20
C ASN A 732 -8.10 11.14 -17.12
N LEU A 733 -8.35 11.44 -18.40
CA LEU A 733 -7.27 11.76 -19.33
C LEU A 733 -6.57 13.08 -18.95
N THR A 734 -7.31 14.05 -18.43
CA THR A 734 -6.73 15.30 -17.90
C THR A 734 -5.80 15.02 -16.72
N LYS A 735 -6.14 14.05 -15.86
CA LYS A 735 -5.28 13.59 -14.76
C LYS A 735 -3.99 12.94 -15.29
N SER A 736 -4.11 12.03 -16.26
CA SER A 736 -2.96 11.41 -16.93
C SER A 736 -2.05 12.43 -17.61
N ALA A 737 -2.64 13.40 -18.31
CA ALA A 737 -1.92 14.49 -18.97
C ALA A 737 -1.18 15.39 -17.97
N SER A 738 -1.83 15.70 -16.84
CA SER A 738 -1.23 16.49 -15.76
C SER A 738 0.01 15.82 -15.19
N ARG A 739 -0.06 14.50 -14.91
CA ARG A 739 1.08 13.70 -14.47
C ARG A 739 2.19 13.62 -15.52
N ALA A 740 1.81 13.44 -16.79
CA ALA A 740 2.75 13.43 -17.90
C ALA A 740 3.51 14.77 -18.01
N LEU A 741 2.82 15.90 -17.95
CA LEU A 741 3.44 17.23 -18.01
C LEU A 741 4.39 17.45 -16.83
N ARG A 742 3.97 17.10 -15.63
CA ARG A 742 4.79 17.21 -14.41
C ARG A 742 6.12 16.46 -14.53
N ASN A 743 6.10 15.27 -15.13
CA ASN A 743 7.25 14.38 -15.22
C ASN A 743 8.09 14.55 -16.49
N SER A 744 7.55 15.14 -17.56
CA SER A 744 8.24 15.32 -18.85
C SER A 744 9.23 16.48 -18.83
N GLU A 745 10.30 16.32 -18.05
CA GLU A 745 11.29 17.37 -17.82
C GLU A 745 12.08 17.76 -19.10
N PHE A 746 12.38 16.79 -19.96
CA PHE A 746 13.33 16.93 -21.06
C PHE A 746 12.69 16.94 -22.46
N ILE A 747 11.34 16.97 -22.58
CA ILE A 747 10.69 17.19 -23.87
C ILE A 747 10.85 18.65 -24.32
N SER A 748 10.65 18.90 -25.61
CA SER A 748 10.74 20.25 -26.18
C SER A 748 9.76 21.23 -25.53
N SER A 749 10.17 22.51 -25.46
CA SER A 749 9.34 23.56 -24.86
C SER A 749 7.99 23.73 -25.56
N ASN A 750 7.95 23.60 -26.88
CA ASN A 750 6.71 23.67 -27.64
C ASN A 750 5.73 22.58 -27.24
N LEU A 751 6.23 21.33 -27.09
CA LEU A 751 5.39 20.22 -26.67
C LEU A 751 4.89 20.38 -25.24
N LYS A 752 5.70 20.96 -24.33
CA LYS A 752 5.23 21.28 -22.96
C LYS A 752 4.10 22.32 -23.00
N GLU A 753 4.24 23.33 -23.83
CA GLU A 753 3.22 24.36 -23.98
C GLU A 753 1.94 23.81 -24.61
N GLU A 754 2.05 22.95 -25.63
CA GLU A 754 0.89 22.31 -26.26
C GLU A 754 0.19 21.35 -25.29
N LEU A 755 0.94 20.58 -24.49
CA LEU A 755 0.37 19.69 -23.49
C LEU A 755 -0.34 20.48 -22.37
N ALA A 756 0.27 21.58 -21.92
CA ALA A 756 -0.35 22.46 -20.94
C ALA A 756 -1.63 23.12 -21.48
N ASP A 757 -1.60 23.60 -22.72
CA ASP A 757 -2.77 24.18 -23.36
C ASP A 757 -3.91 23.16 -23.53
N GLY A 758 -3.58 21.91 -23.89
CA GLY A 758 -4.54 20.82 -23.93
C GLY A 758 -5.19 20.53 -22.58
N ILE A 759 -4.40 20.51 -21.49
CA ILE A 759 -4.92 20.39 -20.13
C ILE A 759 -5.85 21.55 -19.78
N PHE A 760 -5.46 22.78 -20.09
CA PHE A 760 -6.28 23.97 -19.78
C PHE A 760 -7.55 24.03 -20.61
N LYS A 761 -7.54 23.58 -21.85
CA LYS A 761 -8.75 23.40 -22.67
C LYS A 761 -9.70 22.38 -22.04
N SER A 762 -9.18 21.25 -21.57
CA SER A 762 -10.00 20.23 -20.89
C SER A 762 -10.61 20.79 -19.59
N TRP A 763 -9.88 21.57 -18.79
CA TRP A 763 -10.43 22.24 -17.61
C TRP A 763 -11.59 23.17 -17.98
N LYS A 764 -11.46 23.93 -19.08
CA LYS A 764 -12.54 24.82 -19.57
C LYS A 764 -13.80 24.02 -19.93
N GLU A 765 -13.65 22.88 -20.60
CA GLU A 765 -14.80 22.03 -20.94
C GLU A 765 -15.42 21.37 -19.67
N ILE A 766 -14.61 20.87 -18.74
CA ILE A 766 -15.11 20.31 -17.48
C ILE A 766 -15.87 21.38 -16.68
N VAL A 767 -15.36 22.62 -16.57
CA VAL A 767 -16.07 23.73 -15.91
C VAL A 767 -17.43 23.99 -16.60
N ARG A 768 -17.48 23.98 -17.93
CA ARG A 768 -18.72 24.18 -18.68
C ARG A 768 -19.75 23.08 -18.42
N VAL A 769 -19.30 21.81 -18.43
CA VAL A 769 -20.19 20.69 -18.15
C VAL A 769 -20.76 20.78 -16.73
N LEU A 770 -19.92 21.02 -15.75
CA LEU A 770 -20.34 21.13 -14.35
C LEU A 770 -21.25 22.34 -14.14
N PHE A 771 -21.01 23.39 -14.86
CA PHE A 771 -21.88 24.58 -14.89
C PHE A 771 -23.30 24.25 -15.40
N LEU A 772 -23.41 23.42 -16.45
CA LEU A 772 -24.71 22.96 -16.94
C LEU A 772 -25.42 22.02 -15.95
N LEU A 773 -24.65 21.24 -15.16
CA LEU A 773 -25.21 20.36 -14.15
C LEU A 773 -25.55 21.08 -12.82
N ALA A 774 -25.02 22.27 -12.59
CA ALA A 774 -25.20 23.03 -11.36
C ALA A 774 -26.67 23.23 -10.93
N PRO A 775 -27.63 23.55 -11.85
CA PRO A 775 -29.03 23.66 -11.47
C PRO A 775 -29.65 22.40 -10.91
N ILE A 776 -29.23 21.24 -11.43
CA ILE A 776 -29.73 19.93 -10.98
C ILE A 776 -29.17 19.63 -9.60
N LEU A 777 -27.86 19.83 -9.41
CA LEU A 777 -27.20 19.63 -8.11
C LEU A 777 -27.78 20.55 -7.04
N ALA A 778 -28.07 21.82 -7.39
CA ALA A 778 -28.67 22.78 -6.47
C ALA A 778 -30.10 22.39 -6.05
N LYS A 779 -30.86 21.81 -6.98
CA LYS A 779 -32.26 21.41 -6.72
C LYS A 779 -32.35 20.16 -5.85
N ASN A 780 -31.50 19.18 -6.08
CA ASN A 780 -31.61 17.87 -5.47
C ASN A 780 -30.74 17.73 -4.21
N GLY A 781 -29.76 18.61 -3.99
CA GLY A 781 -28.78 18.49 -2.90
C GLY A 781 -27.77 17.36 -3.09
N PHE A 782 -27.99 16.49 -4.07
CA PHE A 782 -27.10 15.38 -4.40
C PHE A 782 -27.28 14.89 -5.83
N GLY A 783 -26.32 14.17 -6.32
CA GLY A 783 -26.31 13.47 -7.61
C GLY A 783 -25.41 12.22 -7.53
N GLY A 784 -25.54 11.29 -8.47
CA GLY A 784 -24.74 10.05 -8.45
C GLY A 784 -24.07 9.74 -9.79
N VAL A 785 -22.89 9.13 -9.74
CA VAL A 785 -22.15 8.62 -10.90
C VAL A 785 -21.67 7.21 -10.60
N GLY A 786 -22.09 6.21 -11.39
CA GLY A 786 -21.54 4.87 -11.31
C GLY A 786 -21.51 4.24 -9.92
N GLY A 787 -22.56 4.45 -9.10
CA GLY A 787 -22.60 3.97 -7.70
C GLY A 787 -22.02 4.96 -6.67
N ALA A 788 -21.32 6.00 -7.09
CA ALA A 788 -20.92 7.11 -6.25
C ALA A 788 -21.95 8.23 -6.27
N ARG A 789 -22.24 8.81 -5.12
CA ARG A 789 -23.19 9.90 -4.97
C ARG A 789 -22.45 11.19 -4.67
N PHE A 790 -22.79 12.26 -5.41
CA PHE A 790 -22.40 13.62 -5.05
C PHE A 790 -23.42 14.14 -4.02
N LYS A 791 -23.00 14.38 -2.82
CA LYS A 791 -23.80 15.08 -1.82
C LYS A 791 -23.18 16.46 -1.59
N LEU A 792 -24.00 17.50 -1.71
CA LEU A 792 -23.56 18.83 -1.28
C LEU A 792 -23.23 18.77 0.22
N ALA A 793 -22.14 19.39 0.62
CA ALA A 793 -21.77 19.46 2.03
C ALA A 793 -22.94 20.05 2.86
N ASP A 794 -23.09 19.59 4.09
CA ASP A 794 -24.22 19.97 4.94
C ASP A 794 -24.29 21.47 5.24
N ASP A 795 -23.23 22.22 5.02
CA ASP A 795 -23.10 23.65 5.11
C ASP A 795 -23.52 24.43 3.84
N PHE A 796 -23.86 23.72 2.75
CA PHE A 796 -24.42 24.36 1.58
C PHE A 796 -25.81 24.93 1.88
N PRO A 797 -26.12 26.15 1.37
CA PRO A 797 -27.44 26.76 1.53
C PRO A 797 -28.54 25.85 0.99
N LYS A 798 -29.61 25.70 1.76
CA LYS A 798 -30.78 24.90 1.33
C LYS A 798 -31.67 25.67 0.33
N GLU A 799 -31.53 26.96 0.25
CA GLU A 799 -32.25 27.78 -0.70
C GLU A 799 -31.62 27.63 -2.10
N TYR A 800 -32.45 27.30 -3.10
CA TYR A 800 -31.99 26.91 -4.44
C TYR A 800 -31.06 27.94 -5.10
N GLN A 801 -31.39 29.22 -5.05
CA GLN A 801 -30.60 30.26 -5.71
C GLN A 801 -29.25 30.47 -5.01
N GLU A 802 -29.23 30.43 -3.70
CA GLU A 802 -27.98 30.52 -2.91
C GLU A 802 -27.12 29.28 -3.09
N CYS A 803 -27.74 28.12 -3.14
CA CYS A 803 -27.06 26.84 -3.39
C CYS A 803 -26.42 26.84 -4.79
N LEU A 804 -27.21 27.16 -5.82
CA LEU A 804 -26.74 27.25 -7.19
C LEU A 804 -25.57 28.22 -7.37
N LYS A 805 -25.66 29.40 -6.76
CA LYS A 805 -24.62 30.42 -6.77
C LYS A 805 -23.33 29.86 -6.11
N ASN A 806 -23.45 29.20 -4.98
CA ASN A 806 -22.30 28.64 -4.28
C ASN A 806 -21.63 27.54 -5.09
N ILE A 807 -22.40 26.62 -5.69
CA ILE A 807 -21.86 25.60 -6.60
C ILE A 807 -21.01 26.25 -7.70
N VAL A 808 -21.56 27.26 -8.38
CA VAL A 808 -20.86 27.94 -9.49
C VAL A 808 -19.58 28.64 -8.99
N ILE A 809 -19.66 29.32 -7.84
CA ILE A 809 -18.52 30.04 -7.26
C ILE A 809 -17.34 29.13 -6.94
N VAL A 810 -17.60 27.91 -6.48
CA VAL A 810 -16.52 26.98 -6.04
C VAL A 810 -15.93 26.18 -7.21
N LEU A 811 -16.50 26.18 -8.41
CA LEU A 811 -16.01 25.36 -9.52
C LEU A 811 -14.53 25.56 -9.85
N PRO A 812 -14.00 26.82 -9.98
CA PRO A 812 -12.58 26.99 -10.27
C PRO A 812 -11.66 26.43 -9.19
N PHE A 813 -12.04 26.59 -7.93
CA PHE A 813 -11.31 26.01 -6.80
C PHE A 813 -11.33 24.48 -6.85
N ASN A 814 -12.48 23.88 -7.15
CA ASN A 814 -12.60 22.42 -7.25
C ASN A 814 -11.73 21.87 -8.39
N ILE A 815 -11.77 22.48 -9.58
CA ILE A 815 -10.90 22.07 -10.70
C ILE A 815 -9.42 22.15 -10.30
N MET A 816 -9.00 23.25 -9.70
CA MET A 816 -7.63 23.38 -9.20
C MET A 816 -7.28 22.27 -8.24
N ASN A 817 -8.16 21.99 -7.30
CA ASN A 817 -7.93 21.01 -6.24
C ASN A 817 -7.86 19.56 -6.76
N TRP A 818 -8.69 19.20 -7.77
CA TRP A 818 -8.66 17.87 -8.39
C TRP A 818 -7.38 17.56 -9.13
N TYR A 819 -6.76 18.57 -9.75
CA TYR A 819 -5.58 18.35 -10.58
C TYR A 819 -4.28 18.88 -9.98
N LYS A 820 -4.34 19.58 -8.84
CA LYS A 820 -3.18 20.20 -8.21
C LYS A 820 -2.07 19.19 -7.96
N ASP A 821 -2.39 18.07 -7.31
CA ASP A 821 -1.42 17.06 -6.91
C ASP A 821 -0.85 16.27 -8.10
N ASP A 822 -1.60 16.19 -9.18
CA ASP A 822 -1.16 15.57 -10.42
C ASP A 822 -0.30 16.50 -11.28
N LEU A 823 -0.59 17.81 -11.26
CA LEU A 823 0.03 18.78 -12.16
C LEU A 823 1.19 19.56 -11.55
N PHE A 824 1.07 19.97 -10.28
CA PHE A 824 2.01 20.92 -9.71
C PHE A 824 3.41 20.32 -9.55
N SER A 825 4.40 21.10 -9.98
CA SER A 825 5.82 20.92 -9.73
C SER A 825 6.53 22.27 -9.81
N ASP A 826 7.51 22.50 -8.95
CA ASP A 826 8.33 23.74 -8.98
C ASP A 826 9.01 23.97 -10.32
N LYS A 827 9.31 22.88 -11.05
CA LYS A 827 9.90 22.93 -12.40
C LYS A 827 8.99 23.56 -13.45
N LEU A 828 7.65 23.49 -13.24
CA LEU A 828 6.65 24.05 -14.14
C LEU A 828 6.26 25.51 -13.82
N VAL A 829 6.79 26.08 -12.75
CA VAL A 829 6.43 27.45 -12.32
C VAL A 829 6.65 28.50 -13.42
N LEU A 830 7.72 28.36 -14.20
CA LEU A 830 7.97 29.27 -15.32
C LEU A 830 6.89 29.12 -16.42
N LEU A 831 6.46 27.92 -16.69
CA LEU A 831 5.38 27.63 -17.63
C LEU A 831 4.04 28.20 -17.12
N PHE A 832 3.70 27.97 -15.85
CA PHE A 832 2.50 28.51 -15.23
C PHE A 832 2.50 30.05 -15.20
N LYS A 833 3.66 30.65 -14.94
CA LYS A 833 3.83 32.12 -15.03
C LYS A 833 3.50 32.65 -16.42
N LYS A 834 4.00 31.98 -17.48
CA LYS A 834 3.71 32.37 -18.87
C LYS A 834 2.20 32.36 -19.10
N PHE A 835 1.53 31.25 -18.82
CA PHE A 835 0.09 31.11 -19.02
C PHE A 835 -0.75 32.04 -18.12
N LEU A 836 -0.34 32.29 -16.89
CA LEU A 836 -1.01 33.24 -15.99
C LEU A 836 -1.05 34.64 -16.57
N ILE A 837 -0.02 35.02 -17.33
CA ILE A 837 0.10 36.38 -17.94
C ILE A 837 -0.54 36.41 -19.32
N GLU A 838 -0.30 35.43 -20.16
CA GLU A 838 -0.54 35.46 -21.59
C GLU A 838 -1.83 34.75 -22.06
N HIS A 839 -2.36 33.80 -21.24
CA HIS A 839 -3.50 32.99 -21.65
C HIS A 839 -4.76 33.85 -21.85
N GLU A 840 -5.46 33.62 -22.94
CA GLU A 840 -6.64 34.41 -23.31
C GLU A 840 -7.82 34.25 -22.35
N SER A 841 -8.03 33.02 -21.84
CA SER A 841 -9.16 32.70 -20.98
C SER A 841 -8.96 33.22 -19.55
N PRO A 842 -9.83 34.14 -19.06
CA PRO A 842 -9.75 34.64 -17.69
C PRO A 842 -9.93 33.54 -16.64
N ILE A 843 -10.76 32.53 -16.90
CA ILE A 843 -10.98 31.41 -15.97
C ILE A 843 -9.72 30.57 -15.80
N ILE A 844 -8.98 30.30 -16.87
CA ILE A 844 -7.73 29.52 -16.79
C ILE A 844 -6.69 30.31 -16.02
N ARG A 845 -6.52 31.62 -16.30
CA ARG A 845 -5.61 32.46 -15.51
C ARG A 845 -5.99 32.46 -14.02
N HIS A 846 -7.28 32.42 -13.72
CA HIS A 846 -7.76 32.37 -12.35
C HIS A 846 -7.43 31.03 -11.69
N ILE A 847 -7.74 29.89 -12.31
CA ILE A 847 -7.39 28.55 -11.79
C ILE A 847 -5.88 28.45 -11.54
N LEU A 848 -5.06 28.98 -12.47
CA LEU A 848 -3.60 29.01 -12.27
C LEU A 848 -3.19 29.91 -11.08
N SER A 849 -3.88 31.03 -10.86
CA SER A 849 -3.61 31.86 -9.68
C SER A 849 -3.94 31.17 -8.38
N LEU A 850 -5.03 30.38 -8.34
CA LEU A 850 -5.39 29.54 -7.20
C LEU A 850 -4.37 28.43 -6.99
N LEU A 851 -3.91 27.77 -8.07
CA LEU A 851 -2.86 26.75 -8.03
C LEU A 851 -1.56 27.29 -7.43
N ILE A 852 -1.08 28.43 -7.91
CA ILE A 852 0.15 29.09 -7.44
C ILE A 852 -0.01 29.54 -5.99
N SER A 853 -1.15 30.15 -5.61
CA SER A 853 -1.39 30.59 -4.22
C SER A 853 -1.54 29.43 -3.24
N SER A 854 -2.04 28.28 -3.71
CA SER A 854 -2.17 27.08 -2.89
C SER A 854 -0.85 26.32 -2.75
N SER A 855 -0.01 26.29 -3.79
CA SER A 855 1.26 25.56 -3.79
C SER A 855 2.45 26.37 -3.28
N GLN A 856 2.37 27.70 -3.32
CA GLN A 856 3.34 28.65 -2.77
C GLN A 856 4.80 28.41 -3.22
N PRO A 857 5.08 28.27 -4.55
CA PRO A 857 6.44 28.11 -5.01
C PRO A 857 7.27 29.38 -4.75
N LYS A 858 8.59 29.28 -4.91
CA LYS A 858 9.49 30.42 -4.70
C LYS A 858 9.03 31.68 -5.46
N ASN A 859 8.91 32.80 -4.75
CA ASN A 859 8.43 34.11 -5.26
C ASN A 859 6.97 34.12 -5.72
N TRP A 860 6.14 33.19 -5.30
CA TRP A 860 4.73 33.08 -5.64
C TRP A 860 3.94 34.37 -5.37
N HIS A 861 4.22 35.04 -4.28
CA HIS A 861 3.56 36.28 -3.88
C HIS A 861 3.68 37.39 -4.91
N ILE A 862 4.81 37.48 -5.64
CA ILE A 862 5.00 38.46 -6.71
C ILE A 862 4.07 38.15 -7.87
N LEU A 863 3.93 36.89 -8.24
CA LEU A 863 3.05 36.47 -9.34
C LEU A 863 1.59 36.78 -9.02
N ILE A 864 1.16 36.46 -7.81
CA ILE A 864 -0.21 36.71 -7.36
C ILE A 864 -0.49 38.21 -7.23
N ASN A 865 0.46 38.99 -6.73
CA ASN A 865 0.29 40.46 -6.67
C ASN A 865 0.15 41.10 -8.08
N ASN A 866 0.92 40.61 -9.07
CA ASN A 866 0.78 41.05 -10.45
C ASN A 866 -0.59 40.65 -11.05
N TYR A 867 -1.06 39.42 -10.73
CA TYR A 867 -2.37 38.96 -11.14
C TYR A 867 -3.48 39.81 -10.52
N ILE A 868 -3.42 40.11 -9.20
CA ILE A 868 -4.34 41.07 -8.55
C ILE A 868 -4.35 42.39 -9.29
N GLY A 869 -3.20 42.92 -9.72
CA GLY A 869 -3.09 44.12 -10.49
C GLY A 869 -3.81 44.10 -11.82
N SER A 870 -3.92 42.93 -12.47
CA SER A 870 -4.49 42.76 -13.82
C SER A 870 -6.02 42.60 -13.84
N ILE A 871 -6.67 42.18 -12.74
CA ILE A 871 -8.12 41.91 -12.67
C ILE A 871 -8.92 43.13 -12.22
N GLY A 872 -10.21 43.16 -12.57
CA GLY A 872 -11.09 44.27 -12.22
C GLY A 872 -11.44 44.32 -10.72
N LYS A 873 -11.64 45.53 -10.18
CA LYS A 873 -11.86 45.73 -8.73
C LYS A 873 -13.11 45.03 -8.17
N ASN A 874 -14.12 44.83 -8.98
CA ASN A 874 -15.36 44.16 -8.58
C ASN A 874 -15.52 42.79 -9.24
N SER A 875 -14.43 42.25 -9.81
CA SER A 875 -14.47 40.97 -10.49
C SER A 875 -14.72 39.82 -9.51
N TYR A 876 -15.47 38.83 -9.95
CA TYR A 876 -15.56 37.55 -9.25
C TYR A 876 -14.18 37.01 -8.90
N TYR A 877 -13.26 37.01 -9.86
CA TYR A 877 -11.89 36.47 -9.68
C TYR A 877 -11.12 37.12 -8.54
N LEU A 878 -11.34 38.41 -8.27
CA LEU A 878 -10.72 39.10 -7.16
C LEU A 878 -11.33 38.63 -5.82
N GLY A 879 -12.66 38.49 -5.80
CA GLY A 879 -13.39 38.03 -4.61
C GLY A 879 -13.07 36.61 -4.23
N ASP A 880 -13.02 35.72 -5.24
CA ASP A 880 -12.67 34.30 -5.02
C ASP A 880 -11.21 34.11 -4.55
N LEU A 881 -10.26 34.81 -5.20
CA LEU A 881 -8.86 34.80 -4.74
C LEU A 881 -8.74 35.33 -3.31
N TYR A 882 -9.46 36.40 -2.95
CA TYR A 882 -9.50 36.95 -1.59
C TYR A 882 -10.01 35.93 -0.61
N GLY A 883 -11.08 35.21 -0.93
CA GLY A 883 -11.62 34.10 -0.11
C GLY A 883 -10.63 32.98 0.06
N ASN A 884 -9.99 32.54 -1.01
CA ASN A 884 -8.99 31.46 -1.01
C ASN A 884 -7.76 31.83 -0.16
N LEU A 885 -7.21 33.04 -0.32
CA LEU A 885 -6.08 33.51 0.49
C LEU A 885 -6.44 33.57 1.97
N ARG A 886 -7.66 34.00 2.33
CA ARG A 886 -8.14 33.98 3.72
C ARG A 886 -8.28 32.57 4.27
N GLY A 887 -8.82 31.66 3.46
CA GLY A 887 -8.92 30.23 3.80
C GLY A 887 -7.54 29.62 4.08
N ASN A 888 -6.60 29.81 3.19
CA ASN A 888 -5.22 29.36 3.35
C ASN A 888 -4.56 29.97 4.60
N TYR A 889 -4.74 31.28 4.83
CA TYR A 889 -4.22 31.95 6.03
C TYR A 889 -4.76 31.34 7.33
N SER A 890 -6.06 31.03 7.35
CA SER A 890 -6.74 30.51 8.55
C SER A 890 -6.40 29.06 8.86
N THR A 891 -6.21 28.21 7.83
CA THR A 891 -6.20 26.74 8.00
C THR A 891 -4.90 26.07 7.60
N LYS A 892 -4.01 26.76 6.85
CA LYS A 892 -2.80 26.17 6.33
C LYS A 892 -1.57 26.56 7.15
N TYR A 893 -0.70 25.58 7.40
CA TYR A 893 0.62 25.89 7.89
C TYR A 893 1.42 26.65 6.83
N MET A 894 2.10 27.70 7.26
CA MET A 894 2.95 28.52 6.41
C MET A 894 4.22 28.91 7.16
N LEU A 895 5.32 29.00 6.43
CA LEU A 895 6.52 29.63 6.97
C LEU A 895 6.23 31.10 7.32
N PRO A 896 6.90 31.71 8.32
CA PRO A 896 6.67 33.10 8.71
C PRO A 896 6.69 34.10 7.56
N SER A 897 7.56 33.89 6.57
CA SER A 897 7.64 34.72 5.36
C SER A 897 6.38 34.60 4.49
N ASP A 898 5.90 33.36 4.25
CA ASP A 898 4.73 33.11 3.43
C ASP A 898 3.45 33.55 4.13
N LEU A 899 3.40 33.42 5.44
CA LEU A 899 2.32 33.97 6.24
C LEU A 899 2.22 35.49 6.03
N LYS A 900 3.36 36.18 6.12
CA LYS A 900 3.40 37.63 5.91
C LYS A 900 3.03 38.03 4.48
N TYR A 901 3.49 37.28 3.48
CA TYR A 901 3.09 37.52 2.08
C TYR A 901 1.57 37.32 1.88
N THR A 902 1.00 36.28 2.52
CA THR A 902 -0.45 36.01 2.45
C THR A 902 -1.25 37.16 3.09
N GLU A 903 -0.82 37.70 4.26
CA GLU A 903 -1.43 38.88 4.86
C GLU A 903 -1.43 40.08 3.91
N ASP A 904 -0.29 40.36 3.30
CA ASP A 904 -0.11 41.49 2.40
C ASP A 904 -0.98 41.36 1.13
N LEU A 905 -1.11 40.12 0.60
CA LEU A 905 -1.98 39.85 -0.56
C LEU A 905 -3.46 39.95 -0.21
N ILE A 906 -3.92 39.50 0.97
CA ILE A 906 -5.30 39.69 1.45
C ILE A 906 -5.62 41.18 1.53
N LYS A 907 -4.72 41.95 2.13
CA LYS A 907 -4.88 43.42 2.23
C LYS A 907 -4.85 44.09 0.88
N SER A 908 -4.02 43.63 -0.07
CA SER A 908 -3.95 44.12 -1.45
C SER A 908 -5.24 43.87 -2.23
N CYS A 909 -5.86 42.70 -2.11
CA CYS A 909 -7.16 42.39 -2.69
C CYS A 909 -8.23 43.35 -2.16
N TRP A 910 -8.24 43.57 -0.84
CA TRP A 910 -9.22 44.48 -0.22
C TRP A 910 -9.05 45.93 -0.66
N ILE A 911 -7.81 46.46 -0.71
CA ILE A 911 -7.52 47.84 -1.20
C ILE A 911 -7.94 47.95 -2.67
N LYS A 912 -7.62 46.99 -3.50
CA LYS A 912 -8.04 46.95 -4.91
C LYS A 912 -9.54 47.00 -5.05
N HIS A 913 -10.26 46.22 -4.29
CA HIS A 913 -11.72 46.22 -4.30
C HIS A 913 -12.32 47.56 -3.85
N LYS A 914 -11.83 48.10 -2.74
CA LYS A 914 -12.34 49.33 -2.16
C LYS A 914 -11.96 50.57 -3.02
N ASP A 915 -10.67 50.73 -3.25
CA ASP A 915 -10.11 51.98 -3.78
C ASP A 915 -9.73 51.91 -5.27
N GLY A 916 -9.75 50.71 -5.84
CA GLY A 916 -9.38 50.49 -7.24
C GLY A 916 -7.89 50.62 -7.54
N ILE A 917 -7.03 50.66 -6.50
CA ILE A 917 -5.59 50.83 -6.64
C ILE A 917 -5.01 49.54 -7.24
N ARG A 918 -4.31 49.67 -8.38
CA ARG A 918 -3.84 48.55 -9.16
C ARG A 918 -2.75 47.74 -8.48
N GLN A 919 -1.79 48.41 -7.83
CA GLN A 919 -0.74 47.83 -7.04
C GLN A 919 -0.52 48.65 -5.75
N PRO A 920 -1.11 48.27 -4.64
CA PRO A 920 -0.94 49.01 -3.38
C PRO A 920 0.53 48.98 -2.92
N GLY A 921 1.05 50.11 -2.54
CA GLY A 921 2.36 50.22 -1.91
C GLY A 921 2.35 49.74 -0.45
N ILE A 922 3.51 49.42 0.11
CA ILE A 922 3.70 48.94 1.49
C ILE A 922 3.00 49.83 2.50
N ASN A 923 3.09 51.17 2.34
CA ASN A 923 2.43 52.12 3.23
C ASN A 923 0.90 52.06 3.18
N SER A 924 0.31 51.67 2.05
CA SER A 924 -1.14 51.49 1.92
C SER A 924 -1.57 50.17 2.57
N ILE A 925 -0.81 49.09 2.36
CA ILE A 925 -1.02 47.76 2.95
C ILE A 925 -0.97 47.83 4.49
N SER A 926 0.02 48.54 5.04
CA SER A 926 0.17 48.68 6.49
C SER A 926 -0.97 49.45 7.19
N LYS A 927 -1.70 50.29 6.43
CA LYS A 927 -2.86 51.05 6.95
C LYS A 927 -4.16 50.22 7.00
N VAL A 928 -4.19 49.05 6.37
CA VAL A 928 -5.39 48.18 6.42
C VAL A 928 -5.47 47.53 7.78
N PRO A 929 -6.59 47.66 8.49
CA PRO A 929 -6.78 47.08 9.80
C PRO A 929 -6.68 45.55 9.77
N ASN A 930 -6.21 44.92 10.87
CA ASN A 930 -6.08 43.47 10.94
C ASN A 930 -7.43 42.72 11.11
N ASP A 931 -8.54 43.44 11.32
CA ASP A 931 -9.90 42.88 11.29
C ASP A 931 -10.28 42.28 9.94
N LYS A 932 -9.54 42.57 8.88
CA LYS A 932 -9.69 42.00 7.57
C LYS A 932 -9.01 40.62 7.44
N LEU A 933 -8.16 40.26 8.37
CA LEU A 933 -7.57 38.93 8.44
C LEU A 933 -8.49 37.99 9.23
N PRO A 934 -8.70 36.75 8.82
CA PRO A 934 -9.43 35.78 9.62
C PRO A 934 -8.62 35.36 10.84
N MET A 935 -9.28 34.86 11.87
CA MET A 935 -8.58 34.24 13.00
C MET A 935 -7.85 33.00 12.48
N ARG A 936 -6.61 32.85 12.87
CA ARG A 936 -5.90 31.59 12.65
C ARG A 936 -6.45 30.53 13.61
N LYS A 937 -6.79 29.39 13.08
CA LYS A 937 -7.06 28.20 13.88
C LYS A 937 -5.73 27.69 14.41
N ASP A 938 -5.68 27.22 15.65
CA ASP A 938 -4.51 26.54 16.17
C ASP A 938 -4.21 25.35 15.26
N ILE A 939 -3.13 25.49 14.51
CA ILE A 939 -2.69 24.45 13.61
C ILE A 939 -1.74 23.59 14.43
N ASP A 940 -2.28 22.53 15.01
CA ASP A 940 -1.50 21.52 15.68
C ASP A 940 -0.51 20.89 14.67
N PHE A 941 0.75 21.04 15.00
CA PHE A 941 1.87 20.47 14.26
C PHE A 941 2.14 19.04 14.66
#